data_cec4c244fd8596b13cd4954d841b3e8c
#
_entry.id   cec4c244fd8596b13cd4954d841b3e8c
#
_cell.length_a   1.000
_cell.length_b   1.000
_cell.length_c   1.000
_cell.angle_alpha   90.00
_cell.angle_beta   90.00
_cell.angle_gamma   90.00
#
_symmetry.space_group_name_H-M   'P 1'
#
loop_
_entity.id
_entity.type
_entity.pdbx_description
1 polymer ?
#
loop_
_entity_poly.entity_id
_entity_poly.type
_entity_poly.pdbx_seq_one_letter_code
_entity_poly.pdbx_strand_id
1 'polypeptide(L)'
;MSGRIPVSCFTATAKPQVIEDIKSYFKTKLNIELDEFVTRASRTNLKYEVIEIDDPDRKMNALLNLLNRCEKPAIIYASRTKRVEEIHGLIEKAGFNSTYFHGKLDKDVKKDCMDAFMNNEKDIIVATSAFGMGVDKEDVKSVIHYNISSSLENYVQEAGRAGRDQKIQANCYILFNEQDLNKHFSLLQQTKINQKEIQQIWQALKNLSKYGKTKKISNSALEIARSAGWDTEIEELETRVKTSIAALEDQGFLKRKQNSGSVFANSLMVPNIAKALDRIHQSKGMTETQIQHCSRVLQRIVKNDECRIDYLADRTGLKLQEIRDVIDILRDLQILGDAKDLTAFINLTQSANNSKKVLERYRNIEVAIQQFLPASIKISMRQLNQNIIDSGVENTSIDAIRNILNYWEIRNFIQKKRVDRENDLYHIKVKHFDALVEDIGWRHELTLDVYELLERFYITQTKELQNQDKKDLPVSFSMLELKNSNQLFGQIKEEDIKRYEKTLLFLNQIKAIKLEGGFMVFYNRLNIEEIDNSIPRYTTENFMKMGHHYHHKTEQIHIVGEYAKRRLQNYESALAYVNDYFSQPYEEFLSKYFPRRSKEIGTPLTPSRLKEIVGALDTDQSRIVNDGKSRNILVLAGPGSGKTKVLVHKIASLLLLEDIKPEQFLMLTFSKAASLEFRSRARQLVPEYSGLIKITTFHGFCFQLMGQLGDLKKSENVIQDCIKAINTEEIDISSIINKSVLLLDEFQDVNDIEWELIQTIIKTAGSIRVIAVGDDDQNIYEFRGSSNKNMLEFKEKYNATPYSLIKNYRSSSNIVGFNNELLKRVPNRLKTQVLEPVNNQILSNIKIVRYTSSFLEKSLVEMLIRDNYDGTRAILVRTNKQAFMLRTFLTEYGQKTKLITGLEGFSLDHLFGLRSFTEFLKQKKNDAGIIFNNEWNEAKEHFKSRHKFSIHIDICLDIILIF
;
A
#
# COMPACT_ATOMS: atom_id res chain seq x y z
N MET A 1 46.01 32.93 10.58
CA MET A 1 46.10 32.42 9.18
C MET A 1 44.86 31.52 8.94
N SER A 2 43.83 32.08 8.37
CA SER A 2 42.71 31.29 7.89
C SER A 2 43.08 30.75 6.50
N GLY A 3 43.76 29.61 6.47
CA GLY A 3 44.09 28.95 5.20
C GLY A 3 42.78 28.50 4.53
N ARG A 4 42.52 28.97 3.32
CA ARG A 4 41.42 28.45 2.47
C ARG A 4 41.73 26.97 2.24
N ILE A 5 40.81 26.11 2.62
CA ILE A 5 40.91 24.68 2.34
C ILE A 5 40.72 24.50 0.81
N PRO A 6 41.70 23.90 0.11
CA PRO A 6 41.54 23.62 -1.32
C PRO A 6 40.39 22.63 -1.53
N VAL A 7 39.57 22.88 -2.53
CA VAL A 7 38.42 22.04 -2.87
C VAL A 7 38.62 21.48 -4.28
N SER A 8 38.49 20.17 -4.42
CA SER A 8 38.55 19.48 -5.70
C SER A 8 37.30 18.62 -5.86
N CYS A 9 36.61 18.77 -7.00
CA CYS A 9 35.42 17.99 -7.35
C CYS A 9 35.77 17.07 -8.53
N PHE A 10 35.55 15.78 -8.37
CA PHE A 10 35.80 14.79 -9.40
C PHE A 10 34.49 14.14 -9.85
N THR A 11 34.30 14.02 -11.15
CA THR A 11 33.16 13.28 -11.74
C THR A 11 33.58 12.63 -13.04
N ALA A 12 33.06 11.44 -13.33
CA ALA A 12 33.37 10.71 -14.55
C ALA A 12 32.38 11.02 -15.69
N THR A 13 31.19 11.55 -15.37
CA THR A 13 30.03 11.62 -16.29
C THR A 13 29.20 12.90 -16.10
N ALA A 14 29.84 14.06 -15.95
CA ALA A 14 29.11 15.32 -15.82
C ALA A 14 28.75 15.92 -17.20
N LYS A 15 27.49 16.30 -17.35
CA LYS A 15 27.01 17.13 -18.45
C LYS A 15 27.42 18.59 -18.27
N PRO A 16 27.46 19.40 -19.33
CA PRO A 16 27.78 20.82 -19.23
C PRO A 16 26.97 21.54 -18.17
N GLN A 17 25.66 21.28 -18.10
CA GLN A 17 24.75 21.87 -17.11
C GLN A 17 25.17 21.53 -15.67
N VAL A 18 25.54 20.28 -15.40
CA VAL A 18 25.93 19.83 -14.06
C VAL A 18 27.26 20.49 -13.64
N ILE A 19 28.17 20.69 -14.59
CA ILE A 19 29.44 21.41 -14.36
C ILE A 19 29.16 22.87 -13.98
N GLU A 20 28.27 23.53 -14.71
CA GLU A 20 27.85 24.91 -14.41
C GLU A 20 27.14 25.02 -13.06
N ASP A 21 26.26 24.07 -12.73
CA ASP A 21 25.57 24.02 -11.44
C ASP A 21 26.58 23.87 -10.28
N ILE A 22 27.60 23.01 -10.44
CA ILE A 22 28.68 22.84 -9.45
C ILE A 22 29.45 24.14 -9.29
N LYS A 23 29.91 24.76 -10.38
CA LYS A 23 30.65 26.03 -10.36
C LYS A 23 29.82 27.14 -9.69
N SER A 24 28.56 27.27 -10.10
CA SER A 24 27.63 28.23 -9.54
C SER A 24 27.39 28.03 -8.03
N TYR A 25 27.25 26.80 -7.60
CA TYR A 25 27.07 26.46 -6.18
C TYR A 25 28.28 26.89 -5.35
N PHE A 26 29.50 26.51 -5.77
CA PHE A 26 30.72 26.87 -5.05
C PHE A 26 30.97 28.38 -5.04
N LYS A 27 30.72 29.05 -6.16
CA LYS A 27 30.82 30.52 -6.25
C LYS A 27 29.82 31.20 -5.32
N THR A 28 28.56 30.79 -5.34
CA THR A 28 27.47 31.45 -4.60
C THR A 28 27.49 31.15 -3.10
N LYS A 29 27.78 29.89 -2.71
CA LYS A 29 27.71 29.48 -1.32
C LYS A 29 29.02 29.60 -0.54
N LEU A 30 30.15 29.44 -1.22
CA LEU A 30 31.47 29.40 -0.58
C LEU A 30 32.42 30.48 -1.10
N ASN A 31 32.01 31.25 -2.09
CA ASN A 31 32.85 32.27 -2.79
C ASN A 31 34.17 31.65 -3.32
N ILE A 32 34.07 30.42 -3.91
CA ILE A 32 35.18 29.70 -4.52
C ILE A 32 34.93 29.59 -6.02
N GLU A 33 35.89 30.03 -6.82
CA GLU A 33 35.91 29.75 -8.26
C GLU A 33 36.66 28.44 -8.52
N LEU A 34 36.08 27.56 -9.32
CA LEU A 34 36.63 26.29 -9.69
C LEU A 34 37.21 26.31 -11.09
N ASP A 35 38.48 25.91 -11.25
CA ASP A 35 39.06 25.64 -12.54
C ASP A 35 38.55 24.30 -13.09
N GLU A 36 38.29 24.23 -14.38
CA GLU A 36 37.79 23.07 -15.04
C GLU A 36 38.85 22.30 -15.81
N PHE A 37 38.99 21.03 -15.51
CA PHE A 37 39.88 20.12 -16.22
C PHE A 37 39.04 18.97 -16.82
N VAL A 38 38.80 19.01 -18.13
CA VAL A 38 38.00 18.00 -18.84
C VAL A 38 38.93 17.13 -19.68
N THR A 39 38.96 15.86 -19.43
CA THR A 39 39.58 14.87 -20.30
C THR A 39 38.50 14.05 -21.00
N ARG A 40 38.47 14.02 -22.32
CA ARG A 40 37.65 13.12 -23.09
C ARG A 40 38.27 11.72 -23.03
N ALA A 41 37.88 10.91 -22.08
CA ALA A 41 38.29 9.52 -22.02
C ALA A 41 37.31 8.68 -22.86
N SER A 42 37.52 8.62 -24.16
CA SER A 42 36.87 7.58 -24.97
C SER A 42 37.48 6.24 -24.58
N ARG A 43 36.68 5.37 -23.97
CA ARG A 43 37.07 4.01 -23.59
C ARG A 43 37.04 3.12 -24.83
N THR A 44 38.13 3.07 -25.58
CA THR A 44 38.27 2.29 -26.82
C THR A 44 38.37 0.78 -26.60
N ASN A 45 38.60 0.35 -25.34
CA ASN A 45 38.68 -1.04 -24.94
C ASN A 45 37.34 -1.66 -24.55
N LEU A 46 36.22 -0.92 -24.66
CA LEU A 46 34.89 -1.44 -24.36
C LEU A 46 34.10 -1.69 -25.64
N LYS A 47 33.59 -2.90 -25.78
CA LYS A 47 32.65 -3.26 -26.85
C LYS A 47 31.23 -3.33 -26.29
N TYR A 48 30.32 -2.55 -26.86
CA TYR A 48 28.93 -2.50 -26.45
C TYR A 48 28.07 -3.33 -27.38
N GLU A 49 27.19 -4.16 -26.82
CA GLU A 49 26.25 -5.02 -27.56
C GLU A 49 24.87 -4.98 -26.92
N VAL A 50 23.84 -4.83 -27.74
CA VAL A 50 22.43 -4.92 -27.32
C VAL A 50 21.83 -6.14 -27.97
N ILE A 51 21.24 -7.02 -27.18
CA ILE A 51 20.57 -8.24 -27.59
C ILE A 51 19.08 -8.02 -27.36
N GLU A 52 18.30 -7.98 -28.43
CA GLU A 52 16.85 -7.82 -28.35
C GLU A 52 16.20 -9.13 -27.93
N ILE A 53 15.27 -9.02 -26.97
CA ILE A 53 14.52 -10.14 -26.42
C ILE A 53 13.03 -9.82 -26.58
N ASP A 54 12.37 -10.43 -27.55
CA ASP A 54 10.95 -10.21 -27.82
C ASP A 54 10.06 -10.68 -26.68
N ASP A 55 10.37 -11.86 -26.13
CA ASP A 55 9.60 -12.48 -25.05
C ASP A 55 10.35 -12.38 -23.71
N PRO A 56 9.82 -11.64 -22.72
CA PRO A 56 10.44 -11.52 -21.40
C PRO A 56 10.72 -12.85 -20.70
N ASP A 57 9.93 -13.89 -20.98
CA ASP A 57 10.08 -15.21 -20.34
C ASP A 57 11.33 -15.94 -20.87
N ARG A 58 11.78 -15.62 -22.08
CA ARG A 58 13.03 -16.15 -22.67
C ARG A 58 14.30 -15.46 -22.20
N LYS A 59 14.16 -14.36 -21.45
CA LYS A 59 15.30 -13.53 -21.06
C LYS A 59 16.31 -14.27 -20.18
N MET A 60 15.84 -15.17 -19.31
CA MET A 60 16.71 -15.98 -18.48
C MET A 60 17.53 -16.97 -19.32
N ASN A 61 16.92 -17.60 -20.31
CA ASN A 61 17.63 -18.50 -21.22
C ASN A 61 18.67 -17.75 -22.05
N ALA A 62 18.36 -16.51 -22.50
CA ALA A 62 19.32 -15.65 -23.17
C ALA A 62 20.52 -15.30 -22.27
N LEU A 63 20.28 -15.03 -20.98
CA LEU A 63 21.35 -14.80 -20.00
C LEU A 63 22.23 -16.03 -19.83
N LEU A 64 21.67 -17.21 -19.64
CA LEU A 64 22.42 -18.45 -19.48
C LEU A 64 23.28 -18.75 -20.72
N ASN A 65 22.73 -18.59 -21.92
CA ASN A 65 23.46 -18.73 -23.17
C ASN A 65 24.60 -17.71 -23.30
N LEU A 66 24.38 -16.47 -22.86
CA LEU A 66 25.41 -15.44 -22.84
C LEU A 66 26.53 -15.76 -21.86
N LEU A 67 26.19 -16.25 -20.67
CA LEU A 67 27.15 -16.63 -19.63
C LEU A 67 28.07 -17.80 -20.03
N ASN A 68 27.62 -18.69 -20.92
CA ASN A 68 28.43 -19.76 -21.48
C ASN A 68 29.53 -19.25 -22.43
N ARG A 69 29.29 -18.10 -23.08
CA ARG A 69 30.21 -17.56 -24.11
C ARG A 69 30.96 -16.30 -23.69
N CYS A 70 30.51 -15.59 -22.63
CA CYS A 70 31.17 -14.37 -22.19
C CYS A 70 32.38 -14.67 -21.30
N GLU A 71 33.37 -13.80 -21.38
CA GLU A 71 34.56 -13.87 -20.53
C GLU A 71 34.23 -13.38 -19.10
N LYS A 72 34.96 -13.96 -18.14
CA LYS A 72 34.81 -13.68 -16.70
C LYS A 72 36.09 -13.08 -16.16
N PRO A 73 36.05 -12.31 -15.06
CA PRO A 73 34.94 -12.00 -14.17
C PRO A 73 33.82 -11.18 -14.83
N ALA A 74 32.55 -11.43 -14.42
CA ALA A 74 31.38 -10.78 -14.97
C ALA A 74 30.49 -10.13 -13.89
N ILE A 75 29.94 -8.95 -14.20
CA ILE A 75 28.94 -8.27 -13.37
C ILE A 75 27.60 -8.31 -14.07
N ILE A 76 26.54 -8.75 -13.39
CA ILE A 76 25.17 -8.75 -13.92
C ILE A 76 24.34 -7.74 -13.15
N TYR A 77 23.82 -6.72 -13.83
CA TYR A 77 22.94 -5.72 -13.22
C TYR A 77 21.46 -6.05 -13.42
N ALA A 78 20.72 -6.00 -12.31
CA ALA A 78 19.26 -6.14 -12.31
C ALA A 78 18.59 -5.02 -11.50
N SER A 79 17.37 -4.63 -11.88
CA SER A 79 16.70 -3.43 -11.35
C SER A 79 16.10 -3.57 -9.95
N ARG A 80 15.90 -4.79 -9.42
CA ARG A 80 15.25 -5.05 -8.12
C ARG A 80 16.02 -6.08 -7.30
N THR A 81 16.04 -5.88 -5.97
CA THR A 81 16.72 -6.79 -5.02
C THR A 81 16.23 -8.23 -5.14
N LYS A 82 14.93 -8.46 -5.14
CA LYS A 82 14.32 -9.79 -5.33
C LYS A 82 14.78 -10.44 -6.64
N ARG A 83 14.87 -9.65 -7.72
CA ARG A 83 15.33 -10.19 -9.02
C ARG A 83 16.80 -10.57 -9.02
N VAL A 84 17.63 -9.83 -8.27
CA VAL A 84 19.04 -10.17 -8.07
C VAL A 84 19.18 -11.55 -7.41
N GLU A 85 18.43 -11.79 -6.33
CA GLU A 85 18.42 -13.09 -5.63
C GLU A 85 17.91 -14.23 -6.52
N GLU A 86 16.81 -13.99 -7.28
CA GLU A 86 16.25 -14.96 -8.21
C GLU A 86 17.25 -15.35 -9.32
N ILE A 87 17.90 -14.36 -9.96
CA ILE A 87 18.89 -14.58 -11.00
C ILE A 87 20.06 -15.36 -10.42
N HIS A 88 20.61 -14.93 -9.28
CA HIS A 88 21.70 -15.63 -8.61
C HIS A 88 21.35 -17.09 -8.36
N GLY A 89 20.20 -17.39 -7.74
CA GLY A 89 19.79 -18.76 -7.47
C GLY A 89 19.60 -19.62 -8.73
N LEU A 90 19.19 -19.03 -9.86
CA LEU A 90 19.03 -19.74 -11.12
C LEU A 90 20.37 -20.02 -11.82
N ILE A 91 21.31 -19.05 -11.84
CA ILE A 91 22.62 -19.25 -12.46
C ILE A 91 23.51 -20.19 -11.60
N GLU A 92 23.37 -20.17 -10.28
CA GLU A 92 24.03 -21.11 -9.39
C GLU A 92 23.54 -22.55 -9.62
N LYS A 93 22.23 -22.76 -9.73
CA LYS A 93 21.64 -24.07 -10.10
C LYS A 93 22.08 -24.53 -11.50
N ALA A 94 22.39 -23.61 -12.39
CA ALA A 94 22.94 -23.92 -13.72
C ALA A 94 24.46 -24.20 -13.70
N GLY A 95 25.08 -24.24 -12.51
CA GLY A 95 26.49 -24.60 -12.34
C GLY A 95 27.49 -23.44 -12.42
N PHE A 96 27.03 -22.18 -12.46
CA PHE A 96 27.93 -21.03 -12.49
C PHE A 96 28.39 -20.62 -11.08
N ASN A 97 29.67 -20.30 -10.92
CA ASN A 97 30.25 -19.82 -9.68
C ASN A 97 29.91 -18.34 -9.44
N SER A 98 28.82 -18.07 -8.70
CA SER A 98 28.29 -16.72 -8.54
C SER A 98 28.09 -16.30 -7.10
N THR A 99 27.98 -14.97 -6.90
CA THR A 99 27.53 -14.31 -5.67
C THR A 99 26.56 -13.18 -6.02
N TYR A 100 26.02 -12.48 -5.02
CA TYR A 100 25.06 -11.42 -5.25
C TYR A 100 25.25 -10.23 -4.31
N PHE A 101 24.75 -9.04 -4.72
CA PHE A 101 24.89 -7.83 -3.93
C PHE A 101 23.72 -6.88 -4.12
N HIS A 102 23.14 -6.41 -3.02
CA HIS A 102 22.13 -5.32 -3.05
C HIS A 102 22.04 -4.57 -1.72
N GLY A 103 21.44 -3.39 -1.74
CA GLY A 103 21.37 -2.46 -0.61
C GLY A 103 20.65 -2.99 0.66
N LYS A 104 19.81 -4.02 0.54
CA LYS A 104 19.03 -4.59 1.67
C LYS A 104 19.74 -5.75 2.40
N LEU A 105 20.92 -6.18 1.95
CA LEU A 105 21.71 -7.19 2.65
C LEU A 105 22.30 -6.63 3.94
N ASP A 106 22.53 -7.50 4.91
CA ASP A 106 23.25 -7.15 6.13
C ASP A 106 24.71 -6.77 5.84
N LYS A 107 25.32 -5.94 6.71
CA LYS A 107 26.66 -5.39 6.46
C LYS A 107 27.73 -6.47 6.28
N ASP A 108 27.66 -7.53 7.08
CA ASP A 108 28.65 -8.62 7.03
C ASP A 108 28.48 -9.43 5.75
N VAL A 109 27.23 -9.78 5.38
CA VAL A 109 26.94 -10.48 4.13
C VAL A 109 27.36 -9.66 2.90
N LYS A 110 27.13 -8.32 2.93
CA LYS A 110 27.60 -7.43 1.86
C LYS A 110 29.11 -7.49 1.69
N LYS A 111 29.83 -7.48 2.81
CA LYS A 111 31.28 -7.53 2.82
C LYS A 111 31.77 -8.86 2.27
N ASP A 112 31.24 -9.97 2.77
CA ASP A 112 31.64 -11.33 2.34
C ASP A 112 31.40 -11.56 0.84
N CYS A 113 30.21 -11.17 0.34
CA CYS A 113 29.87 -11.29 -1.08
C CYS A 113 30.78 -10.40 -1.96
N MET A 114 31.10 -9.20 -1.49
CA MET A 114 32.00 -8.30 -2.20
C MET A 114 33.43 -8.83 -2.21
N ASP A 115 33.96 -9.24 -1.05
CA ASP A 115 35.33 -9.76 -0.91
C ASP A 115 35.51 -11.02 -1.76
N ALA A 116 34.52 -11.94 -1.77
CA ALA A 116 34.58 -13.15 -2.60
C ALA A 116 34.68 -12.85 -4.11
N PHE A 117 33.98 -11.82 -4.60
CA PHE A 117 34.10 -11.38 -6.00
C PHE A 117 35.40 -10.63 -6.26
N MET A 118 35.84 -9.76 -5.33
CA MET A 118 37.10 -9.01 -5.47
C MET A 118 38.31 -9.93 -5.52
N ASN A 119 38.32 -11.00 -4.72
CA ASN A 119 39.44 -11.97 -4.60
C ASN A 119 39.38 -13.07 -5.67
N ASN A 120 38.45 -13.01 -6.66
CA ASN A 120 38.27 -14.05 -7.68
C ASN A 120 37.85 -15.43 -7.12
N GLU A 121 37.28 -15.49 -5.92
CA GLU A 121 36.66 -16.70 -5.38
C GLU A 121 35.33 -16.99 -6.08
N LYS A 122 34.70 -15.93 -6.57
CA LYS A 122 33.47 -15.92 -7.36
C LYS A 122 33.69 -15.22 -8.71
N ASP A 123 33.28 -15.90 -9.79
CA ASP A 123 33.48 -15.43 -11.17
C ASP A 123 32.41 -14.43 -11.63
N ILE A 124 31.23 -14.50 -11.00
CA ILE A 124 30.07 -13.70 -11.38
C ILE A 124 29.47 -13.06 -10.15
N ILE A 125 29.16 -11.77 -10.23
CA ILE A 125 28.34 -11.09 -9.25
C ILE A 125 27.06 -10.56 -9.86
N VAL A 126 25.91 -10.91 -9.25
CA VAL A 126 24.60 -10.36 -9.62
C VAL A 126 24.24 -9.24 -8.68
N ALA A 127 23.99 -8.04 -9.19
CA ALA A 127 23.84 -6.87 -8.34
C ALA A 127 22.77 -5.88 -8.81
N THR A 128 22.31 -5.03 -7.88
CA THR A 128 21.62 -3.78 -8.24
C THR A 128 22.67 -2.67 -8.48
N SER A 129 22.21 -1.50 -8.96
CA SER A 129 23.06 -0.29 -9.09
C SER A 129 23.77 0.13 -7.79
N ALA A 130 23.35 -0.40 -6.62
CA ALA A 130 24.05 -0.21 -5.34
C ALA A 130 25.47 -0.82 -5.33
N PHE A 131 25.73 -1.80 -6.18
CA PHE A 131 27.05 -2.34 -6.42
C PHE A 131 27.79 -1.45 -7.41
N GLY A 132 28.50 -0.51 -6.86
CA GLY A 132 29.16 0.40 -7.79
C GLY A 132 29.96 1.49 -7.11
N MET A 133 29.46 2.13 -6.08
CA MET A 133 30.24 3.15 -5.37
C MET A 133 31.37 2.50 -4.58
N GLY A 134 32.62 2.82 -4.94
CA GLY A 134 33.81 2.33 -4.22
C GLY A 134 34.30 0.94 -4.63
N VAL A 135 33.75 0.29 -5.65
CA VAL A 135 34.26 -0.99 -6.17
C VAL A 135 35.29 -0.71 -7.25
N ASP A 136 36.53 -1.12 -6.99
CA ASP A 136 37.65 -0.96 -7.92
C ASP A 136 38.31 -2.31 -8.23
N LYS A 137 37.70 -3.00 -9.22
CA LYS A 137 38.21 -4.28 -9.75
C LYS A 137 38.67 -4.09 -11.19
N GLU A 138 39.94 -4.26 -11.45
CA GLU A 138 40.57 -3.92 -12.73
C GLU A 138 40.31 -4.92 -13.83
N ASP A 139 40.10 -6.20 -13.48
CA ASP A 139 40.07 -7.34 -14.39
C ASP A 139 38.66 -7.76 -14.84
N VAL A 140 37.63 -6.96 -14.62
CA VAL A 140 36.26 -7.27 -15.08
C VAL A 140 36.17 -7.29 -16.61
N LYS A 141 35.84 -8.45 -17.19
CA LYS A 141 35.81 -8.65 -18.64
C LYS A 141 34.42 -8.50 -19.24
N SER A 142 33.38 -8.71 -18.46
CA SER A 142 32.01 -8.59 -18.94
C SER A 142 31.11 -7.84 -17.98
N VAL A 143 30.30 -6.90 -18.49
CA VAL A 143 29.20 -6.29 -17.75
C VAL A 143 27.90 -6.57 -18.51
N ILE A 144 26.94 -7.18 -17.85
CA ILE A 144 25.67 -7.62 -18.44
C ILE A 144 24.52 -6.90 -17.75
N HIS A 145 23.79 -6.08 -18.47
CA HIS A 145 22.54 -5.49 -17.98
C HIS A 145 21.37 -6.44 -18.30
N TYR A 146 20.96 -7.21 -17.30
CA TYR A 146 19.74 -8.04 -17.40
C TYR A 146 18.50 -7.19 -17.59
N ASN A 147 18.43 -6.05 -16.90
CA ASN A 147 17.50 -4.96 -17.19
C ASN A 147 18.32 -3.75 -17.60
N ILE A 148 17.86 -3.01 -18.59
CA ILE A 148 18.49 -1.75 -18.97
C ILE A 148 18.50 -0.79 -17.77
N SER A 149 19.52 0.05 -17.64
CA SER A 149 19.63 1.06 -16.57
C SER A 149 18.53 2.11 -16.67
N SER A 150 18.26 2.84 -15.59
CA SER A 150 17.20 3.87 -15.54
C SER A 150 17.58 5.18 -16.25
N SER A 151 18.86 5.35 -16.59
CA SER A 151 19.35 6.49 -17.37
C SER A 151 20.62 6.13 -18.12
N LEU A 152 20.98 6.94 -19.10
CA LEU A 152 22.19 6.76 -19.89
C LEU A 152 23.45 7.00 -19.04
N GLU A 153 23.40 7.92 -18.09
CA GLU A 153 24.50 8.16 -17.14
C GLU A 153 24.78 6.93 -16.29
N ASN A 154 23.73 6.31 -15.73
CA ASN A 154 23.87 5.10 -14.93
C ASN A 154 24.43 3.97 -15.76
N TYR A 155 23.94 3.81 -17.00
CA TYR A 155 24.42 2.79 -17.91
C TYR A 155 25.92 2.94 -18.21
N VAL A 156 26.35 4.16 -18.56
CA VAL A 156 27.78 4.43 -18.88
C VAL A 156 28.65 4.20 -17.63
N GLN A 157 28.19 4.58 -16.46
CA GLN A 157 28.90 4.36 -15.20
C GLN A 157 29.01 2.88 -14.85
N GLU A 158 27.91 2.11 -15.00
CA GLU A 158 27.86 0.67 -14.72
C GLU A 158 28.68 -0.11 -15.74
N ALA A 159 28.53 0.18 -17.04
CA ALA A 159 29.34 -0.40 -18.12
C ALA A 159 30.82 -0.08 -18.00
N GLY A 160 31.16 1.14 -17.55
CA GLY A 160 32.54 1.60 -17.34
C GLY A 160 33.31 0.84 -16.26
N ARG A 161 32.68 -0.10 -15.55
CA ARG A 161 33.38 -1.02 -14.62
C ARG A 161 34.11 -2.13 -15.33
N ALA A 162 33.71 -2.45 -16.55
CA ALA A 162 34.41 -3.38 -17.41
C ALA A 162 35.76 -2.79 -17.86
N GLY A 163 36.77 -3.64 -17.98
CA GLY A 163 38.07 -3.30 -18.56
C GLY A 163 38.70 -2.03 -17.97
N ARG A 164 38.74 -1.88 -16.68
CA ARG A 164 39.44 -0.73 -16.04
C ARG A 164 40.90 -0.71 -16.39
N ASP A 165 41.52 -1.86 -16.41
CA ASP A 165 42.81 -2.00 -17.11
C ASP A 165 42.58 -1.85 -18.63
N GLN A 166 43.10 -0.79 -19.21
CA GLN A 166 42.96 -0.47 -20.65
C GLN A 166 43.52 -1.53 -21.58
N LYS A 167 44.36 -2.42 -21.06
CA LYS A 167 44.89 -3.56 -21.83
C LYS A 167 43.85 -4.68 -22.01
N ILE A 168 42.79 -4.68 -21.20
CA ILE A 168 41.72 -5.67 -21.27
C ILE A 168 40.64 -5.18 -22.22
N GLN A 169 40.39 -5.95 -23.27
CA GLN A 169 39.18 -5.78 -24.11
C GLN A 169 37.99 -6.35 -23.34
N ALA A 170 37.01 -5.53 -23.05
CA ALA A 170 35.86 -5.93 -22.24
C ALA A 170 34.54 -5.72 -23.00
N ASN A 171 33.57 -6.56 -22.68
CA ASN A 171 32.25 -6.56 -23.36
C ASN A 171 31.15 -6.08 -22.42
N CYS A 172 30.32 -5.18 -22.93
CA CYS A 172 29.16 -4.65 -22.21
C CYS A 172 27.88 -5.05 -22.95
N TYR A 173 27.05 -5.84 -22.32
CA TYR A 173 25.82 -6.39 -22.92
C TYR A 173 24.59 -5.79 -22.27
N ILE A 174 23.57 -5.52 -23.09
CA ILE A 174 22.21 -5.22 -22.63
C ILE A 174 21.27 -6.30 -23.18
N LEU A 175 20.58 -7.02 -22.32
CA LEU A 175 19.43 -7.86 -22.70
C LEU A 175 18.18 -6.96 -22.75
N PHE A 176 17.91 -6.38 -23.91
CA PHE A 176 16.89 -5.36 -24.08
C PHE A 176 15.51 -5.94 -24.34
N ASN A 177 14.54 -5.46 -23.56
CA ASN A 177 13.12 -5.62 -23.84
C ASN A 177 12.41 -4.30 -23.49
N GLU A 178 11.50 -3.82 -24.31
CA GLU A 178 10.80 -2.54 -24.07
C GLU A 178 10.01 -2.52 -22.76
N GLN A 179 9.56 -3.69 -22.29
CA GLN A 179 8.88 -3.78 -20.97
C GLN A 179 9.77 -3.41 -19.80
N ASP A 180 11.10 -3.45 -19.93
CA ASP A 180 11.99 -2.99 -18.86
C ASP A 180 11.87 -1.49 -18.62
N LEU A 181 11.62 -0.70 -19.66
CA LEU A 181 11.35 0.74 -19.52
C LEU A 181 10.08 0.97 -18.72
N ASN A 182 9.02 0.19 -18.98
CA ASN A 182 7.78 0.26 -18.21
C ASN A 182 8.00 -0.09 -16.72
N LYS A 183 8.93 -1.02 -16.42
CA LYS A 183 9.32 -1.31 -15.02
C LYS A 183 10.00 -0.11 -14.35
N HIS A 184 10.85 0.63 -15.07
CA HIS A 184 11.47 1.85 -14.55
C HIS A 184 10.44 2.96 -14.32
N PHE A 185 9.50 3.16 -15.25
CA PHE A 185 8.38 4.10 -15.04
C PHE A 185 7.54 3.71 -13.82
N SER A 186 7.23 2.42 -13.66
CA SER A 186 6.48 1.92 -12.50
C SER A 186 7.24 2.17 -11.19
N LEU A 187 8.54 1.91 -11.13
CA LEU A 187 9.37 2.19 -9.96
C LEU A 187 9.43 3.70 -9.65
N LEU A 188 9.57 4.52 -10.67
CA LEU A 188 9.55 5.98 -10.52
C LEU A 188 8.21 6.44 -9.93
N GLN A 189 7.09 5.93 -10.43
CA GLN A 189 5.75 6.27 -9.94
C GLN A 189 5.50 5.79 -8.50
N GLN A 190 6.03 4.64 -8.09
CA GLN A 190 5.88 4.14 -6.71
C GLN A 190 6.59 5.02 -5.68
N THR A 191 7.74 5.58 -6.04
CA THR A 191 8.54 6.46 -5.17
C THR A 191 8.22 7.95 -5.33
N LYS A 192 7.62 8.33 -6.45
CA LYS A 192 7.21 9.70 -6.75
C LYS A 192 6.14 10.15 -5.76
N ILE A 193 6.25 11.39 -5.31
CA ILE A 193 5.30 12.04 -4.41
C ILE A 193 4.59 13.14 -5.19
N ASN A 194 3.31 13.28 -4.98
CA ASN A 194 2.53 14.35 -5.56
C ASN A 194 2.29 15.51 -4.56
N GLN A 195 1.82 16.64 -5.07
CA GLN A 195 1.55 17.83 -4.26
C GLN A 195 0.58 17.55 -3.11
N LYS A 196 -0.47 16.72 -3.33
CA LYS A 196 -1.48 16.37 -2.31
C LYS A 196 -0.86 15.62 -1.16
N GLU A 197 0.04 14.69 -1.44
CA GLU A 197 0.75 13.91 -0.41
C GLU A 197 1.65 14.80 0.46
N ILE A 198 2.39 15.73 -0.16
CA ILE A 198 3.20 16.71 0.58
C ILE A 198 2.31 17.59 1.46
N GLN A 199 1.17 18.04 0.93
CA GLN A 199 0.20 18.82 1.71
C GLN A 199 -0.38 18.03 2.89
N GLN A 200 -0.64 16.74 2.73
CA GLN A 200 -1.12 15.87 3.83
C GLN A 200 -0.06 15.75 4.92
N ILE A 201 1.20 15.52 4.55
CA ILE A 201 2.33 15.48 5.51
C ILE A 201 2.49 16.85 6.19
N TRP A 202 2.40 17.95 5.45
CA TRP A 202 2.45 19.30 6.03
C TRP A 202 1.35 19.52 7.08
N GLN A 203 0.12 19.13 6.77
CA GLN A 203 -0.99 19.26 7.71
C GLN A 203 -0.79 18.38 8.94
N ALA A 204 -0.30 17.16 8.77
CA ALA A 204 0.04 16.25 9.85
C ALA A 204 1.11 16.86 10.79
N LEU A 205 2.17 17.43 10.23
CA LEU A 205 3.22 18.10 10.99
C LEU A 205 2.69 19.33 11.74
N LYS A 206 1.84 20.14 11.11
CA LYS A 206 1.17 21.27 11.78
C LYS A 206 0.30 20.81 12.96
N ASN A 207 -0.44 19.74 12.79
CA ASN A 207 -1.26 19.18 13.86
C ASN A 207 -0.36 18.65 14.99
N LEU A 208 0.71 17.92 14.67
CA LEU A 208 1.67 17.43 15.67
C LEU A 208 2.38 18.58 16.42
N SER A 209 2.63 19.73 15.77
CA SER A 209 3.27 20.90 16.42
C SER A 209 2.32 21.71 17.31
N LYS A 210 1.01 21.72 17.02
CA LYS A 210 0.02 22.45 17.83
C LYS A 210 -0.11 21.91 19.26
N TYR A 211 0.15 20.61 19.45
CA TYR A 211 0.08 19.94 20.74
C TYR A 211 1.36 20.11 21.58
N GLY A 212 2.48 20.57 20.99
CA GLY A 212 3.73 20.84 21.69
C GLY A 212 3.88 22.32 22.07
N LYS A 213 4.35 22.63 23.29
CA LYS A 213 4.74 23.98 23.68
C LYS A 213 5.95 24.51 22.88
N THR A 214 6.62 23.64 22.13
CA THR A 214 7.78 23.93 21.31
C THR A 214 7.48 23.65 19.83
N LYS A 215 8.00 24.47 18.92
CA LYS A 215 7.92 24.27 17.46
C LYS A 215 8.75 23.04 16.99
N LYS A 216 9.07 22.10 17.88
CA LYS A 216 9.89 20.91 17.63
C LYS A 216 9.03 19.68 17.54
N ILE A 217 9.29 18.81 16.55
CA ILE A 217 8.65 17.51 16.37
C ILE A 217 9.74 16.45 16.31
N SER A 218 9.52 15.34 17.03
CA SER A 218 10.39 14.16 16.99
C SER A 218 9.54 12.90 16.86
N ASN A 219 9.18 12.54 15.62
CA ASN A 219 8.31 11.42 15.30
C ASN A 219 8.93 10.50 14.24
N SER A 220 8.58 9.23 14.24
CA SER A 220 8.94 8.30 13.16
C SER A 220 8.18 8.63 11.87
N ALA A 221 8.71 8.21 10.74
CA ALA A 221 8.02 8.36 9.46
C ALA A 221 6.63 7.68 9.47
N LEU A 222 6.51 6.54 10.16
CA LEU A 222 5.25 5.82 10.31
C LEU A 222 4.22 6.62 11.11
N GLU A 223 4.62 7.28 12.21
CA GLU A 223 3.73 8.12 13.01
C GLU A 223 3.26 9.35 12.24
N ILE A 224 4.16 9.98 11.48
CA ILE A 224 3.82 11.13 10.63
C ILE A 224 2.84 10.69 9.52
N ALA A 225 3.09 9.54 8.87
CA ALA A 225 2.19 8.99 7.86
C ALA A 225 0.79 8.67 8.41
N ARG A 226 0.72 8.07 9.60
CA ARG A 226 -0.57 7.83 10.30
C ARG A 226 -1.31 9.13 10.59
N SER A 227 -0.61 10.14 11.09
CA SER A 227 -1.20 11.46 11.33
C SER A 227 -1.66 12.14 10.05
N ALA A 228 -1.04 11.81 8.91
CA ALA A 228 -1.45 12.27 7.59
C ALA A 228 -2.62 11.46 6.98
N GLY A 229 -3.08 10.41 7.67
CA GLY A 229 -4.14 9.52 7.18
C GLY A 229 -3.66 8.50 6.13
N TRP A 230 -2.36 8.27 6.01
CA TRP A 230 -1.83 7.30 5.05
C TRP A 230 -1.97 5.87 5.57
N ASP A 231 -2.22 4.94 4.64
CA ASP A 231 -2.15 3.50 4.96
C ASP A 231 -0.72 3.12 5.33
N THR A 232 -0.56 2.49 6.50
CA THR A 232 0.77 2.12 7.02
C THR A 232 1.43 0.95 6.30
N GLU A 233 0.70 0.27 5.42
CA GLU A 233 1.19 -0.85 4.62
C GLU A 233 1.62 -0.45 3.19
N ILE A 234 1.66 0.84 2.89
CA ILE A 234 2.15 1.37 1.61
C ILE A 234 3.63 0.99 1.44
N GLU A 235 3.97 0.46 0.26
CA GLU A 235 5.37 0.24 -0.11
C GLU A 235 6.14 1.57 -0.13
N GLU A 236 7.41 1.54 0.35
CA GLU A 236 8.29 2.71 0.41
C GLU A 236 7.74 3.90 1.25
N LEU A 237 6.86 3.62 2.23
CA LEU A 237 6.24 4.63 3.09
C LEU A 237 7.27 5.59 3.70
N GLU A 238 8.33 5.03 4.29
CA GLU A 238 9.38 5.82 4.95
C GLU A 238 10.10 6.75 3.97
N THR A 239 10.40 6.25 2.77
CA THR A 239 11.02 7.03 1.69
C THR A 239 10.10 8.17 1.26
N ARG A 240 8.81 7.91 1.06
CA ARG A 240 7.82 8.93 0.67
C ARG A 240 7.67 10.02 1.73
N VAL A 241 7.61 9.67 3.01
CA VAL A 241 7.54 10.64 4.11
C VAL A 241 8.82 11.48 4.18
N LYS A 242 9.99 10.86 4.13
CA LYS A 242 11.28 11.57 4.14
C LYS A 242 11.42 12.53 2.95
N THR A 243 10.98 12.11 1.77
CA THR A 243 10.99 12.95 0.57
C THR A 243 10.02 14.11 0.68
N SER A 244 8.82 13.91 1.25
CA SER A 244 7.87 14.99 1.53
C SER A 244 8.45 16.03 2.48
N ILE A 245 9.10 15.56 3.56
CA ILE A 245 9.76 16.45 4.53
C ILE A 245 10.93 17.21 3.89
N ALA A 246 11.70 16.55 3.02
CA ALA A 246 12.78 17.22 2.29
C ALA A 246 12.25 18.32 1.35
N ALA A 247 11.13 18.05 0.68
CA ALA A 247 10.47 19.05 -0.18
C ALA A 247 9.94 20.26 0.62
N LEU A 248 9.38 20.02 1.80
CA LEU A 248 8.94 21.09 2.70
C LEU A 248 10.11 21.92 3.22
N GLU A 249 11.24 21.27 3.53
CA GLU A 249 12.46 21.96 3.97
C GLU A 249 13.07 22.82 2.85
N ASP A 250 13.16 22.28 1.62
CA ASP A 250 13.69 23.01 0.45
C ASP A 250 12.90 24.30 0.16
N GLN A 251 11.60 24.29 0.47
CA GLN A 251 10.69 25.43 0.30
C GLN A 251 10.54 26.30 1.57
N GLY A 252 11.33 26.05 2.62
CA GLY A 252 11.35 26.85 3.85
C GLY A 252 10.18 26.66 4.80
N PHE A 253 9.35 25.62 4.63
CA PHE A 253 8.24 25.32 5.53
C PHE A 253 8.71 24.82 6.90
N LEU A 254 9.85 24.17 6.94
CA LEU A 254 10.44 23.58 8.14
C LEU A 254 11.95 23.49 8.03
N LYS A 255 12.60 23.21 9.16
CA LYS A 255 14.03 22.94 9.23
C LYS A 255 14.27 21.65 10.01
N ARG A 256 15.02 20.72 9.41
CA ARG A 256 15.41 19.46 10.04
C ARG A 256 16.72 19.59 10.77
N LYS A 257 16.84 18.84 11.87
CA LYS A 257 18.13 18.45 12.45
C LYS A 257 18.52 17.05 12.02
N GLN A 258 19.81 16.75 12.15
CA GLN A 258 20.28 15.38 11.95
C GLN A 258 19.59 14.43 12.94
N ASN A 259 19.28 13.22 12.46
CA ASN A 259 18.62 12.18 13.26
C ASN A 259 19.62 11.53 14.21
N SER A 260 20.01 12.21 15.25
CA SER A 260 20.85 11.67 16.31
C SER A 260 20.13 11.73 17.65
N GLY A 261 20.22 10.67 18.42
CA GLY A 261 19.79 10.69 19.82
C GLY A 261 20.58 11.77 20.56
N SER A 262 19.92 12.52 21.43
CA SER A 262 20.56 13.54 22.27
C SER A 262 20.50 13.11 23.74
N VAL A 263 21.57 13.37 24.48
CA VAL A 263 21.65 13.18 25.93
C VAL A 263 21.75 14.55 26.58
N PHE A 264 20.89 14.84 27.56
CA PHE A 264 20.84 16.14 28.19
C PHE A 264 21.59 16.18 29.52
N ALA A 265 22.29 17.27 29.79
CA ALA A 265 23.04 17.48 31.03
C ALA A 265 22.14 17.51 32.31
N ASN A 266 20.86 17.87 32.13
CA ASN A 266 19.86 17.89 33.20
C ASN A 266 19.43 16.47 33.65
N SER A 267 19.92 15.43 32.99
CA SER A 267 19.66 14.01 33.31
C SER A 267 20.55 13.47 34.44
N LEU A 268 21.43 14.29 35.08
CA LEU A 268 22.26 13.84 36.20
C LEU A 268 21.40 13.59 37.43
N MET A 269 21.40 12.31 37.88
CA MET A 269 20.65 11.84 39.03
C MET A 269 21.47 11.96 40.34
N VAL A 270 22.69 12.44 40.26
CA VAL A 270 23.61 12.62 41.36
C VAL A 270 23.93 14.11 41.56
N PRO A 271 24.17 14.57 42.78
CA PRO A 271 24.28 15.99 43.12
C PRO A 271 25.41 16.73 42.41
N ASN A 272 26.48 16.03 42.02
CA ASN A 272 27.60 16.60 41.29
C ASN A 272 28.42 15.53 40.56
N ILE A 273 29.30 16.00 39.66
CA ILE A 273 30.14 15.12 38.83
C ILE A 273 31.12 14.28 39.67
N ALA A 274 31.63 14.78 40.81
CA ALA A 274 32.53 14.04 41.67
C ALA A 274 31.87 12.77 42.22
N LYS A 275 30.64 12.90 42.75
CA LYS A 275 29.87 11.73 43.21
C LYS A 275 29.49 10.77 42.10
N ALA A 276 29.29 11.29 40.88
CA ALA A 276 29.08 10.44 39.73
C ALA A 276 30.33 9.61 39.37
N LEU A 277 31.48 10.24 39.36
CA LEU A 277 32.74 9.56 39.13
C LEU A 277 33.09 8.53 40.22
N ASP A 278 32.83 8.89 41.53
CA ASP A 278 32.98 7.94 42.62
C ASP A 278 32.10 6.70 42.44
N ARG A 279 30.86 6.87 41.96
CA ARG A 279 29.93 5.78 41.69
C ARG A 279 30.38 4.89 40.55
N ILE A 280 30.99 5.45 39.51
CA ILE A 280 31.61 4.70 38.42
C ILE A 280 32.79 3.86 38.91
N HIS A 281 33.65 4.46 39.72
CA HIS A 281 34.84 3.78 40.24
C HIS A 281 34.52 2.71 41.31
N GLN A 282 33.42 2.84 42.02
CA GLN A 282 32.97 1.89 43.07
C GLN A 282 32.14 0.73 42.50
N SER A 283 31.72 0.78 41.23
CA SER A 283 30.90 -0.25 40.63
C SER A 283 31.66 -1.56 40.44
N LYS A 284 31.14 -2.64 41.02
CA LYS A 284 31.69 -3.99 40.89
C LYS A 284 31.31 -4.60 39.54
N GLY A 285 32.27 -5.07 38.76
CA GLY A 285 32.06 -5.81 37.51
C GLY A 285 32.31 -5.01 36.22
N MET A 286 32.73 -3.75 36.32
CA MET A 286 33.18 -2.98 35.17
C MET A 286 34.68 -3.17 34.88
N THR A 287 35.02 -3.23 33.59
CA THR A 287 36.41 -3.19 33.15
C THR A 287 37.00 -1.78 33.26
N GLU A 288 38.28 -1.65 33.41
CA GLU A 288 38.97 -0.36 33.48
C GLU A 288 38.72 0.51 32.22
N THR A 289 38.62 -0.12 31.07
CA THR A 289 38.24 0.53 29.83
C THR A 289 36.81 1.11 29.88
N GLN A 290 35.84 0.40 30.43
CA GLN A 290 34.47 0.89 30.62
C GLN A 290 34.42 2.06 31.59
N ILE A 291 35.14 2.02 32.68
CA ILE A 291 35.27 3.11 33.66
C ILE A 291 35.81 4.39 33.00
N GLN A 292 36.85 4.25 32.17
CA GLN A 292 37.45 5.37 31.43
C GLN A 292 36.46 5.93 30.38
N HIS A 293 35.77 5.08 29.65
CA HIS A 293 34.79 5.51 28.66
C HIS A 293 33.61 6.25 29.34
N CYS A 294 33.07 5.70 30.42
CA CYS A 294 32.02 6.34 31.22
C CYS A 294 32.44 7.71 31.74
N SER A 295 33.66 7.81 32.29
CA SER A 295 34.20 9.05 32.82
C SER A 295 34.36 10.13 31.75
N ARG A 296 34.89 9.76 30.57
CA ARG A 296 35.07 10.68 29.41
C ARG A 296 33.73 11.19 28.90
N VAL A 297 32.77 10.30 28.72
CA VAL A 297 31.45 10.65 28.19
C VAL A 297 30.71 11.53 29.18
N LEU A 298 30.72 11.18 30.46
CA LEU A 298 30.08 11.95 31.54
C LEU A 298 30.61 13.38 31.63
N GLN A 299 31.94 13.56 31.58
CA GLN A 299 32.60 14.88 31.61
C GLN A 299 32.20 15.75 30.42
N ARG A 300 31.88 15.15 29.26
CA ARG A 300 31.41 15.89 28.07
C ARG A 300 29.96 16.26 28.17
N ILE A 301 29.10 15.37 28.65
CA ILE A 301 27.66 15.63 28.85
C ILE A 301 27.45 16.82 29.79
N VAL A 302 28.22 16.88 30.88
CA VAL A 302 28.06 17.94 31.91
C VAL A 302 28.53 19.32 31.42
N LYS A 303 29.43 19.38 30.46
CA LYS A 303 29.94 20.66 29.92
C LYS A 303 29.00 21.32 28.89
N ASN A 304 28.03 20.59 28.35
CA ASN A 304 27.12 21.09 27.31
C ASN A 304 25.65 20.78 27.70
N ASP A 305 24.75 21.73 27.51
CA ASP A 305 23.33 21.58 27.83
C ASP A 305 22.65 20.55 26.91
N GLU A 306 23.17 20.31 25.73
CA GLU A 306 22.68 19.33 24.76
C GLU A 306 23.88 18.63 24.08
N CYS A 307 24.01 17.31 24.27
CA CYS A 307 25.04 16.50 23.63
C CYS A 307 24.44 15.44 22.70
N ARG A 308 24.74 15.54 21.43
CA ARG A 308 24.37 14.53 20.42
C ARG A 308 25.35 13.36 20.50
N ILE A 309 24.85 12.14 20.27
CA ILE A 309 25.68 10.92 20.33
C ILE A 309 26.82 10.95 19.33
N ASP A 310 26.62 11.48 18.11
CA ASP A 310 27.66 11.67 17.10
C ASP A 310 28.70 12.70 17.55
N TYR A 311 28.30 13.79 18.16
CA TYR A 311 29.20 14.79 18.75
C TYR A 311 30.03 14.22 19.91
N LEU A 312 29.39 13.41 20.76
CA LEU A 312 30.09 12.70 21.84
C LEU A 312 31.12 11.71 21.25
N ALA A 313 30.78 10.99 20.18
CA ALA A 313 31.70 10.10 19.49
C ALA A 313 32.92 10.84 18.96
N ASP A 314 32.71 11.94 18.25
CA ASP A 314 33.82 12.77 17.70
C ASP A 314 34.72 13.36 18.80
N ARG A 315 34.11 13.80 19.90
CA ARG A 315 34.86 14.45 21.00
C ARG A 315 35.55 13.48 21.97
N THR A 316 35.06 12.26 22.06
CA THR A 316 35.63 11.23 22.93
C THR A 316 36.51 10.24 22.18
N GLY A 317 36.46 10.22 20.84
CA GLY A 317 37.12 9.25 20.00
C GLY A 317 36.55 7.83 20.08
N LEU A 318 35.36 7.68 20.65
CA LEU A 318 34.64 6.41 20.80
C LEU A 318 33.72 6.16 19.60
N LYS A 319 33.50 4.89 19.23
CA LYS A 319 32.54 4.51 18.23
C LYS A 319 31.10 4.78 18.72
N LEU A 320 30.16 5.02 17.82
CA LEU A 320 28.75 5.26 18.15
C LEU A 320 28.12 4.17 19.04
N GLN A 321 28.50 2.91 18.83
CA GLN A 321 28.03 1.80 19.67
C GLN A 321 28.62 1.87 21.08
N GLU A 322 29.89 2.17 21.21
CA GLU A 322 30.58 2.32 22.53
C GLU A 322 29.97 3.48 23.34
N ILE A 323 29.57 4.59 22.68
CA ILE A 323 28.83 5.68 23.36
C ILE A 323 27.46 5.22 23.87
N ARG A 324 26.77 4.39 23.09
CA ARG A 324 25.47 3.84 23.50
C ARG A 324 25.61 2.93 24.72
N ASP A 325 26.56 2.00 24.65
CA ASP A 325 26.86 1.08 25.75
C ASP A 325 27.25 1.85 27.03
N VAL A 326 28.03 2.92 26.89
CA VAL A 326 28.41 3.81 28.02
C VAL A 326 27.18 4.52 28.60
N ILE A 327 26.28 5.01 27.77
CA ILE A 327 25.05 5.67 28.24
C ILE A 327 24.17 4.67 29.00
N ASP A 328 24.04 3.45 28.49
CA ASP A 328 23.28 2.39 29.16
C ASP A 328 23.92 2.04 30.52
N ILE A 329 25.26 1.91 30.59
CA ILE A 329 25.98 1.71 31.86
C ILE A 329 25.73 2.86 32.84
N LEU A 330 25.83 4.12 32.40
CA LEU A 330 25.58 5.29 33.24
C LEU A 330 24.15 5.37 33.76
N ARG A 331 23.18 4.82 33.02
CA ARG A 331 21.80 4.67 33.44
C ARG A 331 21.64 3.55 34.46
N ASP A 332 22.22 2.39 34.20
CA ASP A 332 22.18 1.25 35.13
C ASP A 332 22.82 1.62 36.48
N LEU A 333 23.83 2.47 36.48
CA LEU A 333 24.44 3.05 37.68
C LEU A 333 23.62 4.19 38.30
N GLN A 334 22.47 4.52 37.76
CA GLN A 334 21.62 5.65 38.22
C GLN A 334 22.38 6.99 38.26
N ILE A 335 23.35 7.19 37.38
CA ILE A 335 24.09 8.45 37.22
C ILE A 335 23.38 9.37 36.25
N LEU A 336 22.88 8.79 35.15
CA LEU A 336 22.01 9.48 34.18
C LEU A 336 20.56 9.00 34.37
N GLY A 337 19.64 9.95 34.48
CA GLY A 337 18.20 9.72 34.42
C GLY A 337 17.60 10.44 33.22
N ASP A 338 16.31 10.23 33.01
CA ASP A 338 15.59 11.02 32.01
C ASP A 338 15.31 12.41 32.57
N ALA A 339 15.42 13.42 31.70
CA ALA A 339 15.06 14.79 32.08
C ALA A 339 13.58 14.88 32.51
N LYS A 340 13.25 15.87 33.36
CA LYS A 340 11.90 16.11 33.90
C LYS A 340 10.81 16.39 32.86
N ASP A 341 11.07 16.21 31.60
CA ASP A 341 10.27 16.72 30.47
C ASP A 341 9.53 15.63 29.67
N LEU A 342 9.06 14.56 30.33
CA LEU A 342 8.05 13.69 29.76
C LEU A 342 6.69 14.34 29.91
N THR A 343 5.98 14.49 28.82
CA THR A 343 4.59 14.96 28.82
C THR A 343 3.71 13.88 28.19
N ALA A 344 2.76 13.37 28.97
CA ALA A 344 1.69 12.53 28.47
C ALA A 344 0.45 13.39 28.24
N PHE A 345 -0.20 13.20 27.10
CA PHE A 345 -1.50 13.78 26.83
C PHE A 345 -2.56 12.71 27.05
N ILE A 346 -3.45 12.97 28.00
CA ILE A 346 -4.57 12.08 28.35
C ILE A 346 -5.89 12.66 27.86
N ASN A 347 -6.85 11.78 27.54
CA ASN A 347 -8.18 12.16 27.10
C ASN A 347 -9.22 11.72 28.11
N LEU A 348 -9.89 12.68 28.77
CA LEU A 348 -10.91 12.44 29.77
C LEU A 348 -12.35 12.67 29.26
N THR A 349 -12.53 12.81 27.93
CA THR A 349 -13.87 12.98 27.33
C THR A 349 -14.76 11.75 27.55
N GLN A 350 -16.07 11.90 27.45
CA GLN A 350 -17.01 10.77 27.52
C GLN A 350 -17.03 9.89 26.26
N SER A 351 -16.27 10.27 25.23
CA SER A 351 -16.18 9.56 23.96
C SER A 351 -15.53 8.17 24.05
N ALA A 352 -15.68 7.36 23.01
CA ALA A 352 -14.99 6.07 22.88
C ALA A 352 -13.45 6.19 22.90
N ASN A 353 -12.92 7.39 22.62
CA ASN A 353 -11.49 7.71 22.63
C ASN A 353 -10.96 8.15 24.01
N ASN A 354 -11.76 8.06 25.07
CA ASN A 354 -11.30 8.23 26.44
C ASN A 354 -10.12 7.29 26.72
N SER A 355 -9.06 7.81 27.32
CA SER A 355 -7.82 7.06 27.57
C SER A 355 -8.06 5.76 28.32
N LYS A 356 -8.90 5.77 29.34
CA LYS A 356 -9.25 4.58 30.14
C LYS A 356 -10.05 3.56 29.33
N LYS A 357 -11.05 4.01 28.57
CA LYS A 357 -11.87 3.14 27.69
C LYS A 357 -11.01 2.50 26.60
N VAL A 358 -10.07 3.24 26.02
CA VAL A 358 -9.12 2.70 25.04
C VAL A 358 -8.26 1.63 25.67
N LEU A 359 -7.73 1.86 26.88
CA LEU A 359 -6.92 0.88 27.59
C LEU A 359 -7.69 -0.41 27.89
N GLU A 360 -8.90 -0.31 28.44
CA GLU A 360 -9.77 -1.45 28.74
C GLU A 360 -10.12 -2.24 27.47
N ARG A 361 -10.44 -1.53 26.40
CA ARG A 361 -10.71 -2.13 25.09
C ARG A 361 -9.52 -2.95 24.57
N TYR A 362 -8.33 -2.38 24.57
CA TYR A 362 -7.14 -3.06 24.09
C TYR A 362 -6.74 -4.25 24.97
N ARG A 363 -6.93 -4.16 26.27
CA ARG A 363 -6.74 -5.26 27.22
C ARG A 363 -7.62 -6.45 26.85
N ASN A 364 -8.90 -6.24 26.62
CA ASN A 364 -9.85 -7.29 26.27
C ASN A 364 -9.53 -7.92 24.90
N ILE A 365 -9.19 -7.10 23.92
CA ILE A 365 -8.79 -7.56 22.59
C ILE A 365 -7.51 -8.40 22.67
N GLU A 366 -6.51 -7.98 23.44
CA GLU A 366 -5.23 -8.66 23.56
C GLU A 366 -5.37 -10.05 24.21
N VAL A 367 -6.18 -10.16 25.26
CA VAL A 367 -6.49 -11.45 25.89
C VAL A 367 -7.22 -12.37 24.92
N ALA A 368 -8.17 -11.85 24.15
CA ALA A 368 -8.89 -12.62 23.16
C ALA A 368 -7.95 -13.09 22.01
N ILE A 369 -7.06 -12.23 21.50
CA ILE A 369 -6.08 -12.63 20.49
C ILE A 369 -5.24 -13.81 20.97
N GLN A 370 -4.77 -13.77 22.23
CA GLN A 370 -3.96 -14.83 22.82
C GLN A 370 -4.68 -16.20 22.75
N GLN A 371 -5.99 -16.24 22.97
CA GLN A 371 -6.79 -17.46 22.95
C GLN A 371 -6.92 -18.05 21.52
N PHE A 372 -6.89 -17.21 20.49
CA PHE A 372 -7.07 -17.62 19.10
C PHE A 372 -5.77 -17.84 18.32
N LEU A 373 -4.60 -17.63 18.93
CA LEU A 373 -3.31 -17.83 18.27
C LEU A 373 -2.59 -19.07 18.75
N PRO A 374 -2.71 -20.21 18.05
CA PRO A 374 -1.86 -21.38 18.27
C PRO A 374 -0.41 -21.09 17.84
N ALA A 375 0.50 -22.01 18.09
CA ALA A 375 1.94 -21.87 17.78
C ALA A 375 2.23 -21.38 16.32
N SER A 376 1.35 -21.74 15.37
CA SER A 376 1.44 -21.28 13.98
C SER A 376 0.06 -21.31 13.31
N ILE A 377 -0.34 -20.21 12.69
CA ILE A 377 -1.64 -20.10 12.04
C ILE A 377 -1.56 -19.27 10.77
N LYS A 378 -2.35 -19.63 9.75
CA LYS A 378 -2.66 -18.76 8.62
C LYS A 378 -4.08 -18.22 8.79
N ILE A 379 -4.21 -16.92 9.01
CA ILE A 379 -5.49 -16.27 9.30
C ILE A 379 -5.56 -14.89 8.65
N SER A 380 -6.74 -14.49 8.19
CA SER A 380 -6.96 -13.11 7.79
C SER A 380 -7.26 -12.26 9.01
N MET A 381 -6.89 -10.96 8.95
CA MET A 381 -7.18 -10.04 10.05
C MET A 381 -8.69 -9.92 10.32
N ARG A 382 -9.51 -10.04 9.27
CA ARG A 382 -10.97 -10.04 9.39
C ARG A 382 -11.48 -11.27 10.13
N GLN A 383 -10.95 -12.46 9.80
CA GLN A 383 -11.33 -13.67 10.49
C GLN A 383 -10.95 -13.61 11.96
N LEU A 384 -9.74 -13.12 12.26
CA LEU A 384 -9.30 -12.96 13.64
C LEU A 384 -10.19 -11.96 14.40
N ASN A 385 -10.54 -10.84 13.77
CA ASN A 385 -11.46 -9.86 14.36
C ASN A 385 -12.86 -10.45 14.60
N GLN A 386 -13.37 -11.23 13.64
CA GLN A 386 -14.67 -11.91 13.81
C GLN A 386 -14.64 -12.90 14.96
N ASN A 387 -13.60 -13.72 15.06
CA ASN A 387 -13.47 -14.68 16.18
C ASN A 387 -13.47 -13.95 17.54
N ILE A 388 -12.85 -12.78 17.61
CA ILE A 388 -12.83 -11.95 18.83
C ILE A 388 -14.22 -11.39 19.12
N ILE A 389 -14.96 -10.90 18.10
CA ILE A 389 -16.36 -10.45 18.26
C ILE A 389 -17.24 -11.60 18.76
N ASP A 390 -17.10 -12.76 18.16
CA ASP A 390 -17.90 -13.95 18.49
C ASP A 390 -17.59 -14.47 19.92
N SER A 391 -16.41 -14.15 20.48
CA SER A 391 -16.08 -14.42 21.88
C SER A 391 -16.69 -13.43 22.87
N GLY A 392 -17.45 -12.43 22.40
CA GLY A 392 -18.16 -11.46 23.24
C GLY A 392 -17.38 -10.16 23.53
N VAL A 393 -16.24 -9.94 22.84
CA VAL A 393 -15.47 -8.68 22.99
C VAL A 393 -16.07 -7.60 22.08
N GLU A 394 -16.61 -6.57 22.69
CA GLU A 394 -17.19 -5.42 22.00
C GLU A 394 -16.11 -4.42 21.54
N ASN A 395 -16.46 -3.58 20.56
CA ASN A 395 -15.63 -2.47 20.06
C ASN A 395 -14.23 -2.89 19.57
N THR A 396 -14.10 -4.06 18.98
CA THR A 396 -12.85 -4.50 18.34
C THR A 396 -12.71 -3.92 16.93
N SER A 397 -11.48 -3.85 16.44
CA SER A 397 -11.18 -3.40 15.07
C SER A 397 -9.92 -4.06 14.54
N ILE A 398 -9.81 -4.17 13.20
CA ILE A 398 -8.62 -4.70 12.54
C ILE A 398 -7.38 -3.89 12.93
N ASP A 399 -7.49 -2.57 13.07
CA ASP A 399 -6.36 -1.72 13.44
C ASP A 399 -5.92 -1.94 14.89
N ALA A 400 -6.85 -2.19 15.81
CA ALA A 400 -6.50 -2.55 17.18
C ALA A 400 -5.73 -3.88 17.21
N ILE A 401 -6.19 -4.88 16.47
CA ILE A 401 -5.52 -6.17 16.35
C ILE A 401 -4.13 -6.02 15.72
N ARG A 402 -4.02 -5.25 14.63
CA ARG A 402 -2.72 -4.97 14.00
C ARG A 402 -1.75 -4.27 14.94
N ASN A 403 -2.21 -3.30 15.72
CA ASN A 403 -1.39 -2.59 16.69
C ASN A 403 -0.83 -3.54 17.75
N ILE A 404 -1.65 -4.45 18.27
CA ILE A 404 -1.23 -5.48 19.23
C ILE A 404 -0.22 -6.44 18.59
N LEU A 405 -0.54 -6.99 17.42
CA LEU A 405 0.36 -7.92 16.72
C LEU A 405 1.68 -7.25 16.31
N ASN A 406 1.67 -5.98 15.92
CA ASN A 406 2.88 -5.21 15.64
C ASN A 406 3.71 -5.01 16.91
N TYR A 407 3.08 -4.73 18.05
CA TYR A 407 3.78 -4.66 19.32
C TYR A 407 4.43 -5.99 19.69
N TRP A 408 3.71 -7.10 19.55
CA TRP A 408 4.26 -8.43 19.82
C TRP A 408 5.41 -8.82 18.86
N GLU A 409 5.34 -8.41 17.61
CA GLU A 409 6.42 -8.62 16.62
C GLU A 409 7.67 -7.81 16.96
N ILE A 410 7.53 -6.51 17.31
CA ILE A 410 8.63 -5.65 17.78
C ILE A 410 9.29 -6.23 19.03
N ARG A 411 8.50 -6.86 19.90
CA ARG A 411 8.97 -7.55 21.12
C ARG A 411 9.53 -8.95 20.84
N ASN A 412 9.54 -9.38 19.58
CA ASN A 412 10.01 -10.70 19.14
C ASN A 412 9.23 -11.90 19.73
N PHE A 413 8.00 -11.68 20.22
CA PHE A 413 7.13 -12.76 20.67
C PHE A 413 6.54 -13.54 19.51
N ILE A 414 6.26 -12.86 18.39
CA ILE A 414 5.73 -13.47 17.18
C ILE A 414 6.55 -13.08 15.95
N GLN A 415 6.35 -13.85 14.89
CA GLN A 415 6.77 -13.50 13.54
C GLN A 415 5.52 -13.47 12.66
N LYS A 416 5.29 -12.38 11.97
CA LYS A 416 4.15 -12.16 11.10
C LYS A 416 4.61 -11.96 9.65
N LYS A 417 4.05 -12.75 8.72
CA LYS A 417 4.33 -12.62 7.29
C LYS A 417 3.03 -12.60 6.52
N ARG A 418 2.82 -11.57 5.71
CA ARG A 418 1.66 -11.51 4.82
C ARG A 418 1.85 -12.49 3.67
N VAL A 419 0.89 -13.40 3.49
CA VAL A 419 0.92 -14.49 2.49
C VAL A 419 0.09 -14.12 1.26
N ASP A 420 -1.04 -13.45 1.48
CA ASP A 420 -1.94 -13.03 0.42
C ASP A 420 -2.44 -11.61 0.72
N ARG A 421 -2.21 -10.69 -0.22
CA ARG A 421 -2.63 -9.28 -0.10
C ARG A 421 -4.12 -9.09 -0.41
N GLU A 422 -4.67 -9.84 -1.35
CA GLU A 422 -6.07 -9.69 -1.76
C GLU A 422 -7.02 -10.14 -0.65
N ASN A 423 -6.68 -11.22 0.05
CA ASN A 423 -7.48 -11.79 1.13
C ASN A 423 -7.03 -11.35 2.52
N ASP A 424 -6.05 -10.43 2.61
CA ASP A 424 -5.48 -9.93 3.86
C ASP A 424 -5.03 -11.07 4.79
N LEU A 425 -4.41 -12.12 4.19
CA LEU A 425 -4.01 -13.35 4.87
C LEU A 425 -2.59 -13.27 5.40
N TYR A 426 -2.43 -13.54 6.68
CA TYR A 426 -1.13 -13.55 7.36
C TYR A 426 -0.80 -14.95 7.87
N HIS A 427 0.47 -15.30 7.79
CA HIS A 427 1.05 -16.42 8.53
C HIS A 427 1.70 -15.85 9.79
N ILE A 428 1.14 -16.20 10.95
CA ILE A 428 1.60 -15.77 12.26
C ILE A 428 2.19 -16.98 12.96
N LYS A 429 3.43 -16.86 13.42
CA LYS A 429 4.14 -17.89 14.18
C LYS A 429 4.52 -17.31 15.55
N VAL A 430 4.06 -17.94 16.61
CA VAL A 430 4.43 -17.60 17.99
C VAL A 430 5.80 -18.20 18.28
N LYS A 431 6.76 -17.39 18.71
CA LYS A 431 8.14 -17.82 19.01
C LYS A 431 8.33 -18.17 20.49
N HIS A 432 7.77 -17.34 21.38
CA HIS A 432 7.96 -17.42 22.82
C HIS A 432 6.63 -17.22 23.54
N PHE A 433 5.84 -18.29 23.63
CA PHE A 433 4.47 -18.20 24.16
C PHE A 433 4.43 -17.86 25.66
N ASP A 434 5.24 -18.54 26.48
CA ASP A 434 5.26 -18.31 27.93
C ASP A 434 5.71 -16.87 28.28
N ALA A 435 6.75 -16.38 27.59
CA ALA A 435 7.21 -15.02 27.76
C ALA A 435 6.18 -13.97 27.30
N LEU A 436 5.37 -14.28 26.28
CA LEU A 436 4.27 -13.43 25.86
C LEU A 436 3.16 -13.35 26.92
N VAL A 437 2.77 -14.51 27.47
CA VAL A 437 1.76 -14.59 28.53
C VAL A 437 2.20 -13.81 29.78
N GLU A 438 3.46 -14.00 30.18
CA GLU A 438 4.05 -13.26 31.30
C GLU A 438 4.08 -11.76 31.03
N ASP A 439 4.51 -11.32 29.83
CA ASP A 439 4.54 -9.89 29.45
C ASP A 439 3.13 -9.29 29.48
N ILE A 440 2.12 -9.95 28.95
CA ILE A 440 0.73 -9.48 28.98
C ILE A 440 0.25 -9.31 30.42
N GLY A 441 0.49 -10.29 31.30
CA GLY A 441 0.04 -10.26 32.69
C GLY A 441 0.53 -9.02 33.45
N TRP A 442 1.87 -8.90 33.62
CA TRP A 442 2.43 -7.77 34.37
C TRP A 442 2.18 -6.42 33.68
N ARG A 443 2.16 -6.37 32.36
CA ARG A 443 1.98 -5.13 31.61
C ARG A 443 0.55 -4.60 31.73
N HIS A 444 -0.46 -5.46 31.72
CA HIS A 444 -1.85 -5.05 31.92
C HIS A 444 -2.09 -4.44 33.32
N GLU A 445 -1.43 -4.96 34.36
CA GLU A 445 -1.49 -4.38 35.70
C GLU A 445 -0.79 -3.02 35.73
N LEU A 446 0.45 -2.98 35.25
CA LEU A 446 1.24 -1.75 35.29
C LEU A 446 0.68 -0.64 34.38
N THR A 447 -0.02 -0.96 33.28
CA THR A 447 -0.66 0.06 32.43
C THR A 447 -1.81 0.77 33.11
N LEU A 448 -2.60 0.08 33.95
CA LEU A 448 -3.66 0.68 34.74
C LEU A 448 -3.06 1.61 35.80
N ASP A 449 -2.07 1.14 36.55
CA ASP A 449 -1.41 1.91 37.57
C ASP A 449 -0.76 3.19 37.02
N VAL A 450 -0.05 3.07 35.92
CA VAL A 450 0.58 4.21 35.24
C VAL A 450 -0.46 5.22 34.74
N TYR A 451 -1.57 4.74 34.16
CA TYR A 451 -2.64 5.64 33.76
C TYR A 451 -3.27 6.39 34.91
N GLU A 452 -3.58 5.71 36.03
CA GLU A 452 -4.15 6.32 37.21
C GLU A 452 -3.20 7.33 37.88
N LEU A 453 -1.89 7.05 37.84
CA LEU A 453 -0.87 8.00 38.30
C LEU A 453 -0.83 9.26 37.42
N LEU A 454 -0.90 9.10 36.11
CA LEU A 454 -0.94 10.24 35.16
C LEU A 454 -2.19 11.09 35.38
N GLU A 455 -3.34 10.49 35.65
CA GLU A 455 -4.57 11.20 35.97
C GLU A 455 -4.44 11.96 37.27
N ARG A 456 -3.84 11.36 38.30
CA ARG A 456 -3.55 12.04 39.60
C ARG A 456 -2.55 13.19 39.41
N PHE A 457 -1.51 13.01 38.63
CA PHE A 457 -0.56 14.09 38.35
C PHE A 457 -1.25 15.25 37.63
N TYR A 458 -2.16 14.99 36.71
CA TYR A 458 -2.95 16.04 36.08
C TYR A 458 -3.77 16.84 37.09
N ILE A 459 -4.51 16.17 37.98
CA ILE A 459 -5.32 16.80 39.01
C ILE A 459 -4.44 17.65 39.95
N THR A 460 -3.28 17.14 40.34
CA THR A 460 -2.35 17.84 41.23
C THR A 460 -1.73 19.07 40.56
N GLN A 461 -1.39 18.98 39.28
CA GLN A 461 -0.76 20.06 38.49
C GLN A 461 -1.73 21.19 38.17
N THR A 462 -3.00 20.86 37.91
CA THR A 462 -4.01 21.83 37.43
C THR A 462 -4.94 22.34 38.56
N LYS A 463 -5.01 21.64 39.68
CA LYS A 463 -6.02 21.85 40.75
C LYS A 463 -7.47 21.80 40.21
N GLU A 464 -7.70 21.23 39.06
CA GLU A 464 -9.01 21.03 38.46
C GLU A 464 -9.56 19.66 38.85
N LEU A 465 -10.81 19.58 39.28
CA LEU A 465 -11.52 18.35 39.61
C LEU A 465 -11.92 17.55 38.37
N GLN A 466 -12.06 16.23 38.48
CA GLN A 466 -12.25 15.17 37.50
C GLN A 466 -13.38 15.32 36.48
N ASN A 467 -14.19 16.36 36.47
CA ASN A 467 -15.44 16.43 35.70
C ASN A 467 -15.38 17.33 34.44
N GLN A 468 -14.27 17.41 33.77
CA GLN A 468 -14.22 18.17 32.52
C GLN A 468 -14.07 17.25 31.31
N ASP A 469 -15.04 17.36 30.40
CA ASP A 469 -15.06 16.72 29.07
C ASP A 469 -13.99 17.35 28.15
N LYS A 470 -12.71 17.12 28.48
CA LYS A 470 -11.54 17.74 27.78
C LYS A 470 -10.68 16.68 27.11
N LYS A 471 -10.20 17.02 25.93
CA LYS A 471 -9.31 16.21 25.09
C LYS A 471 -7.87 16.75 25.20
N ASP A 472 -6.88 15.87 25.07
CA ASP A 472 -5.44 16.19 24.99
C ASP A 472 -4.89 17.00 26.18
N LEU A 473 -5.17 16.53 27.41
CA LEU A 473 -4.73 17.16 28.63
C LEU A 473 -3.25 16.86 28.92
N PRO A 474 -2.35 17.84 28.95
CA PRO A 474 -0.92 17.62 29.17
C PRO A 474 -0.61 17.32 30.66
N VAL A 475 0.16 16.25 30.87
CA VAL A 475 0.67 15.85 32.20
C VAL A 475 2.19 15.76 32.09
N SER A 476 2.90 16.61 32.84
CA SER A 476 4.37 16.59 32.87
C SER A 476 4.89 15.76 34.06
N PHE A 477 5.82 14.84 33.79
CA PHE A 477 6.37 13.93 34.80
C PHE A 477 7.78 13.47 34.43
N SER A 478 8.48 12.88 35.38
CA SER A 478 9.72 12.15 35.16
C SER A 478 9.50 10.64 35.39
N MET A 479 10.33 9.79 34.78
CA MET A 479 10.28 8.34 35.04
C MET A 479 10.48 8.00 36.49
N LEU A 480 11.33 8.77 37.22
CA LEU A 480 11.59 8.58 38.63
C LEU A 480 10.36 8.97 39.49
N GLU A 481 9.68 10.06 39.18
CA GLU A 481 8.43 10.46 39.86
C GLU A 481 7.37 9.38 39.67
N LEU A 482 7.24 8.84 38.46
CA LEU A 482 6.29 7.77 38.14
C LEU A 482 6.59 6.49 38.96
N LYS A 483 7.87 6.06 38.99
CA LYS A 483 8.31 4.92 39.81
C LYS A 483 8.11 5.14 41.29
N ASN A 484 8.56 6.27 41.84
CA ASN A 484 8.50 6.56 43.27
C ASN A 484 7.05 6.74 43.74
N SER A 485 6.19 7.32 42.94
CA SER A 485 4.76 7.49 43.30
C SER A 485 4.03 6.14 43.36
N ASN A 486 4.44 5.16 42.57
CA ASN A 486 3.85 3.84 42.65
C ASN A 486 4.31 3.03 43.88
N GLN A 487 5.54 3.23 44.35
CA GLN A 487 6.06 2.62 45.56
C GLN A 487 5.39 3.14 46.85
N LEU A 488 4.89 4.38 46.84
CA LEU A 488 4.16 4.97 47.96
C LEU A 488 2.77 4.38 48.19
N PHE A 489 2.19 3.74 47.21
CA PHE A 489 0.83 3.19 47.26
C PHE A 489 0.76 1.67 47.48
N GLY A 490 1.87 1.03 47.81
CA GLY A 490 1.95 -0.30 48.42
C GLY A 490 2.00 -1.51 47.48
N GLN A 491 2.87 -2.46 47.84
CA GLN A 491 2.94 -3.86 47.40
C GLN A 491 3.41 -4.21 46.00
N ILE A 492 4.01 -3.32 45.23
CA ILE A 492 4.65 -3.71 43.97
C ILE A 492 6.15 -3.91 44.21
N LYS A 493 6.66 -5.07 43.86
CA LYS A 493 8.10 -5.41 43.85
C LYS A 493 8.87 -4.35 43.08
N GLU A 494 10.15 -4.11 43.47
CA GLU A 494 11.04 -3.19 42.71
C GLU A 494 10.98 -3.47 41.20
N GLU A 495 10.07 -2.81 40.53
CA GLU A 495 9.91 -2.93 39.09
C GLU A 495 11.06 -2.19 38.41
N ASP A 496 11.75 -2.86 37.47
CA ASP A 496 12.81 -2.27 36.66
C ASP A 496 12.25 -1.08 35.84
N ILE A 497 12.97 0.03 35.79
CA ILE A 497 12.63 1.21 34.97
C ILE A 497 12.23 0.81 33.54
N LYS A 498 12.87 -0.22 33.00
CA LYS A 498 12.54 -0.79 31.69
C LYS A 498 11.08 -1.28 31.56
N ARG A 499 10.42 -1.69 32.63
CA ARG A 499 8.99 -2.08 32.60
C ARG A 499 8.09 -0.86 32.46
N TYR A 500 8.41 0.24 33.15
CA TYR A 500 7.68 1.49 32.99
C TYR A 500 7.84 2.08 31.58
N GLU A 501 9.06 2.06 31.03
CA GLU A 501 9.30 2.47 29.64
C GLU A 501 8.45 1.66 28.65
N LYS A 502 8.45 0.33 28.78
CA LYS A 502 7.65 -0.56 27.94
C LYS A 502 6.15 -0.28 28.06
N THR A 503 5.68 0.00 29.28
CA THR A 503 4.30 0.32 29.57
C THR A 503 3.89 1.64 28.93
N LEU A 504 4.68 2.70 29.08
CA LEU A 504 4.40 4.00 28.47
C LEU A 504 4.42 3.90 26.92
N LEU A 505 5.37 3.15 26.36
CA LEU A 505 5.42 2.88 24.92
C LEU A 505 4.18 2.11 24.43
N PHE A 506 3.72 1.14 25.20
CA PHE A 506 2.48 0.43 24.88
C PHE A 506 1.27 1.34 24.93
N LEU A 507 1.10 2.14 25.98
CA LEU A 507 0.02 3.13 26.12
C LEU A 507 0.00 4.12 24.94
N ASN A 508 1.17 4.56 24.50
CA ASN A 508 1.31 5.42 23.32
C ASN A 508 0.98 4.67 22.02
N GLN A 509 1.42 3.41 21.88
CA GLN A 509 1.15 2.57 20.69
C GLN A 509 -0.35 2.33 20.49
N ILE A 510 -1.08 2.06 21.56
CA ILE A 510 -2.53 1.86 21.51
C ILE A 510 -3.32 3.17 21.48
N LYS A 511 -2.65 4.32 21.48
CA LYS A 511 -3.25 5.67 21.51
C LYS A 511 -4.09 5.95 22.77
N ALA A 512 -3.86 5.22 23.87
CA ALA A 512 -4.47 5.53 25.16
C ALA A 512 -3.91 6.83 25.73
N ILE A 513 -2.63 7.11 25.49
CA ILE A 513 -1.99 8.39 25.75
C ILE A 513 -1.18 8.80 24.51
N LYS A 514 -0.86 10.10 24.41
CA LYS A 514 0.17 10.58 23.49
C LYS A 514 1.36 11.03 24.32
N LEU A 515 2.57 10.56 23.99
CA LEU A 515 3.78 10.85 24.73
C LEU A 515 4.66 11.82 23.96
N GLU A 516 5.13 12.88 24.63
CA GLU A 516 6.11 13.82 24.09
C GLU A 516 7.27 13.98 25.07
N GLY A 517 8.50 14.11 24.57
CA GLY A 517 9.72 14.35 25.37
C GLY A 517 10.51 13.09 25.77
N GLY A 518 11.73 13.28 26.25
CA GLY A 518 12.60 12.48 27.12
C GLY A 518 13.03 11.05 26.74
N PHE A 519 12.40 10.34 25.87
CA PHE A 519 12.79 8.96 25.56
C PHE A 519 13.92 8.85 24.50
N MET A 520 15.03 8.25 24.88
CA MET A 520 15.96 7.65 23.93
C MET A 520 15.39 6.34 23.38
N VAL A 521 14.38 6.43 22.52
CA VAL A 521 13.98 5.28 21.75
C VAL A 521 14.79 5.26 20.46
N PHE A 522 15.50 4.17 20.23
CA PHE A 522 16.26 3.91 19.01
C PHE A 522 15.34 3.61 17.82
N TYR A 523 14.40 4.50 17.55
CA TYR A 523 13.68 4.53 16.29
C TYR A 523 14.29 5.62 15.41
N ASN A 524 14.28 5.43 14.10
CA ASN A 524 14.65 6.45 13.11
C ASN A 524 13.67 7.62 13.18
N ARG A 525 13.72 8.40 14.28
CA ARG A 525 12.90 9.59 14.44
C ARG A 525 13.41 10.69 13.53
N LEU A 526 12.47 11.35 12.90
CA LEU A 526 12.72 12.54 12.12
C LEU A 526 12.59 13.75 13.05
N ASN A 527 13.71 14.44 13.29
CA ASN A 527 13.73 15.61 14.14
C ASN A 527 13.51 16.86 13.30
N ILE A 528 12.38 17.52 13.52
CA ILE A 528 12.03 18.79 12.90
C ILE A 528 12.14 19.86 13.98
N GLU A 529 13.04 20.83 13.79
CA GLU A 529 13.39 21.81 14.81
C GLU A 529 12.53 23.06 14.76
N GLU A 530 12.15 23.44 13.56
CA GLU A 530 11.45 24.69 13.32
C GLU A 530 10.36 24.48 12.28
N ILE A 531 9.15 24.91 12.59
CA ILE A 531 7.99 24.84 11.69
C ILE A 531 7.44 26.26 11.54
N ASP A 532 7.37 26.74 10.33
CA ASP A 532 6.71 28.00 10.01
C ASP A 532 5.20 27.79 9.85
N ASN A 533 4.48 27.98 10.95
CA ASN A 533 3.02 27.85 10.96
C ASN A 533 2.29 28.97 10.22
N SER A 534 2.99 30.07 9.79
CA SER A 534 2.40 31.14 9.00
C SER A 534 2.09 30.71 7.57
N ILE A 535 2.79 29.69 7.06
CA ILE A 535 2.57 29.15 5.72
C ILE A 535 1.37 28.19 5.73
N PRO A 536 0.22 28.52 5.10
CA PRO A 536 -0.99 27.73 5.25
C PRO A 536 -0.98 26.45 4.42
N ARG A 537 -0.44 26.49 3.19
CA ARG A 537 -0.52 25.38 2.23
C ARG A 537 0.75 25.25 1.39
N TYR A 538 1.05 24.01 0.99
CA TYR A 538 2.04 23.70 -0.04
C TYR A 538 1.37 23.84 -1.41
N THR A 539 1.86 24.80 -2.22
CA THR A 539 1.22 25.21 -3.48
C THR A 539 1.82 24.46 -4.69
N THR A 540 1.21 24.66 -5.85
CA THR A 540 1.75 24.14 -7.11
C THR A 540 3.10 24.78 -7.45
N GLU A 541 3.32 26.05 -7.10
CA GLU A 541 4.60 26.72 -7.28
C GLU A 541 5.71 26.07 -6.46
N ASN A 542 5.42 25.73 -5.20
CA ASN A 542 6.37 25.01 -4.35
C ASN A 542 6.72 23.62 -4.92
N PHE A 543 5.78 22.98 -5.62
CA PHE A 543 5.97 21.66 -6.21
C PHE A 543 6.75 21.70 -7.54
N MET A 544 6.85 22.84 -8.22
CA MET A 544 7.42 22.97 -9.58
C MET A 544 8.82 22.34 -9.69
N LYS A 545 9.73 22.63 -8.78
CA LYS A 545 11.11 22.10 -8.80
C LYS A 545 11.13 20.57 -8.74
N MET A 546 10.31 19.98 -7.88
CA MET A 546 10.17 18.53 -7.78
C MET A 546 9.47 17.93 -9.00
N GLY A 547 8.47 18.61 -9.54
CA GLY A 547 7.80 18.27 -10.78
C GLY A 547 8.78 18.18 -11.96
N HIS A 548 9.65 19.19 -12.11
CA HIS A 548 10.73 19.21 -13.12
C HIS A 548 11.71 18.04 -12.92
N HIS A 549 12.09 17.74 -11.68
CA HIS A 549 12.94 16.58 -11.39
C HIS A 549 12.31 15.27 -11.86
N TYR A 550 11.04 15.03 -11.58
CA TYR A 550 10.35 13.81 -12.02
C TYR A 550 10.16 13.78 -13.53
N HIS A 551 9.90 14.92 -14.16
CA HIS A 551 9.82 15.04 -15.61
C HIS A 551 11.15 14.66 -16.25
N HIS A 552 12.25 15.23 -15.77
CA HIS A 552 13.60 14.89 -16.24
C HIS A 552 13.94 13.40 -16.04
N LYS A 553 13.54 12.80 -14.91
CA LYS A 553 13.69 11.34 -14.70
C LYS A 553 12.92 10.52 -15.72
N THR A 554 11.72 10.95 -16.09
CA THR A 554 10.92 10.31 -17.14
C THR A 554 11.62 10.38 -18.50
N GLU A 555 12.14 11.56 -18.86
CA GLU A 555 12.90 11.74 -20.08
C GLU A 555 14.16 10.85 -20.14
N GLN A 556 14.89 10.75 -19.02
CA GLN A 556 16.09 9.90 -18.93
C GLN A 556 15.79 8.42 -19.23
N ILE A 557 14.63 7.90 -18.81
CA ILE A 557 14.22 6.53 -19.13
C ILE A 557 13.95 6.38 -20.63
N HIS A 558 13.31 7.36 -21.28
CA HIS A 558 13.12 7.35 -22.74
C HIS A 558 14.45 7.44 -23.48
N ILE A 559 15.36 8.30 -23.01
CA ILE A 559 16.67 8.51 -23.61
C ILE A 559 17.49 7.21 -23.62
N VAL A 560 17.54 6.47 -22.53
CA VAL A 560 18.28 5.20 -22.48
C VAL A 560 17.59 4.11 -23.34
N GLY A 561 16.27 4.13 -23.43
CA GLY A 561 15.52 3.26 -24.34
C GLY A 561 15.82 3.54 -25.81
N GLU A 562 15.88 4.82 -26.20
CA GLU A 562 16.26 5.24 -27.55
C GLU A 562 17.70 4.82 -27.90
N TYR A 563 18.64 4.94 -26.95
CA TYR A 563 20.01 4.43 -27.12
C TYR A 563 20.01 2.94 -27.48
N ALA A 564 19.28 2.11 -26.75
CA ALA A 564 19.22 0.68 -27.03
C ALA A 564 18.65 0.38 -28.43
N LYS A 565 17.58 1.05 -28.81
CA LYS A 565 16.97 0.94 -30.16
C LYS A 565 17.94 1.36 -31.28
N ARG A 566 18.66 2.46 -31.09
CA ARG A 566 19.68 2.92 -32.05
C ARG A 566 20.84 1.94 -32.15
N ARG A 567 21.27 1.38 -31.04
CA ARG A 567 22.37 0.41 -31.02
C ARG A 567 22.02 -0.88 -31.74
N LEU A 568 20.76 -1.31 -31.66
CA LEU A 568 20.26 -2.46 -32.45
C LEU A 568 20.31 -2.20 -33.98
N GLN A 569 20.11 -0.95 -34.39
CA GLN A 569 20.09 -0.56 -35.79
C GLN A 569 21.50 -0.28 -36.36
N ASN A 570 22.27 0.58 -35.64
CA ASN A 570 23.59 1.05 -36.11
C ASN A 570 24.48 1.47 -34.95
N TYR A 571 25.69 0.93 -34.89
CA TYR A 571 26.67 1.23 -33.84
C TYR A 571 27.11 2.70 -33.86
N GLU A 572 27.46 3.23 -35.02
CA GLU A 572 27.95 4.62 -35.13
C GLU A 572 26.90 5.65 -34.72
N SER A 573 25.65 5.39 -35.10
CA SER A 573 24.51 6.23 -34.66
C SER A 573 24.35 6.24 -33.14
N ALA A 574 24.50 5.07 -32.49
CA ALA A 574 24.41 4.97 -31.05
C ALA A 574 25.60 5.65 -30.35
N LEU A 575 26.79 5.54 -30.92
CA LEU A 575 27.98 6.20 -30.39
C LEU A 575 27.87 7.72 -30.49
N ALA A 576 27.43 8.24 -31.64
CA ALA A 576 27.16 9.67 -31.82
C ALA A 576 26.10 10.18 -30.83
N TYR A 577 25.04 9.39 -30.62
CA TYR A 577 23.99 9.71 -29.66
C TYR A 577 24.53 9.87 -28.22
N VAL A 578 25.39 8.94 -27.76
CA VAL A 578 26.01 9.02 -26.44
C VAL A 578 26.95 10.21 -26.33
N ASN A 579 27.79 10.44 -27.33
CA ASN A 579 28.71 11.57 -27.33
C ASN A 579 27.96 12.91 -27.26
N ASP A 580 26.90 13.07 -28.06
CA ASP A 580 26.09 14.29 -28.07
C ASP A 580 25.36 14.50 -26.72
N TYR A 581 24.89 13.42 -26.10
CA TYR A 581 24.21 13.49 -24.81
C TYR A 581 25.09 14.08 -23.70
N PHE A 582 26.41 13.78 -23.72
CA PHE A 582 27.35 14.26 -22.72
C PHE A 582 28.07 15.57 -23.10
N SER A 583 28.01 15.96 -24.36
CA SER A 583 28.77 17.13 -24.85
C SER A 583 27.91 18.33 -25.26
N GLN A 584 26.63 18.11 -25.59
CA GLN A 584 25.74 19.19 -26.03
C GLN A 584 24.84 19.70 -24.92
N PRO A 585 24.35 20.92 -25.01
CA PRO A 585 23.25 21.39 -24.17
C PRO A 585 22.03 20.49 -24.27
N TYR A 586 21.36 20.24 -23.15
CA TYR A 586 20.29 19.25 -23.06
C TYR A 586 19.14 19.53 -24.04
N GLU A 587 18.76 20.78 -24.20
CA GLU A 587 17.67 21.19 -25.12
C GLU A 587 18.04 20.95 -26.59
N GLU A 588 19.29 21.16 -26.96
CA GLU A 588 19.80 20.90 -28.30
C GLU A 588 19.80 19.39 -28.61
N PHE A 589 20.23 18.60 -27.63
CA PHE A 589 20.19 17.14 -27.72
C PHE A 589 18.74 16.66 -27.90
N LEU A 590 17.79 17.14 -27.09
CA LEU A 590 16.38 16.76 -27.24
C LEU A 590 15.80 17.18 -28.59
N SER A 591 16.10 18.37 -29.04
CA SER A 591 15.64 18.88 -30.33
C SER A 591 16.17 18.06 -31.52
N LYS A 592 17.43 17.58 -31.44
CA LYS A 592 18.07 16.76 -32.45
C LYS A 592 17.52 15.33 -32.51
N TYR A 593 17.35 14.69 -31.35
CA TYR A 593 17.06 13.25 -31.29
C TYR A 593 15.59 12.92 -31.05
N PHE A 594 14.80 13.89 -30.54
CA PHE A 594 13.37 13.74 -30.29
C PHE A 594 12.51 14.86 -30.94
N PRO A 595 12.74 15.18 -32.22
CA PRO A 595 11.99 16.24 -32.87
C PRO A 595 10.49 15.91 -32.86
N ARG A 596 9.66 16.84 -32.36
CA ARG A 596 8.19 16.69 -32.22
C ARG A 596 7.72 15.58 -31.28
N ARG A 597 8.62 14.96 -30.52
CA ARG A 597 8.32 13.87 -29.56
C ARG A 597 8.32 14.34 -28.11
N SER A 598 8.26 15.64 -27.83
CA SER A 598 8.32 16.19 -26.46
C SER A 598 7.20 15.64 -25.55
N LYS A 599 5.98 15.47 -26.07
CA LYS A 599 4.89 14.83 -25.32
C LYS A 599 5.15 13.37 -25.01
N GLU A 600 5.74 12.63 -25.93
CA GLU A 600 6.07 11.23 -25.78
C GLU A 600 7.12 11.02 -24.68
N ILE A 601 8.24 11.73 -24.74
CA ILE A 601 9.32 11.59 -23.75
C ILE A 601 8.96 12.14 -22.38
N GLY A 602 8.01 13.06 -22.29
CA GLY A 602 7.46 13.57 -21.05
C GLY A 602 6.40 12.64 -20.41
N THR A 603 5.95 11.61 -21.14
CA THR A 603 4.93 10.66 -20.65
C THR A 603 5.62 9.46 -19.98
N PRO A 604 5.24 9.06 -18.76
CA PRO A 604 5.87 7.94 -18.04
C PRO A 604 5.41 6.57 -18.55
N LEU A 605 5.38 6.40 -19.87
CA LEU A 605 4.96 5.18 -20.57
C LEU A 605 5.71 5.07 -21.91
N THR A 606 5.94 3.83 -22.34
CA THR A 606 6.39 3.59 -23.69
C THR A 606 5.28 3.84 -24.72
N PRO A 607 5.60 4.20 -25.98
CA PRO A 607 4.59 4.42 -27.01
C PRO A 607 3.68 3.20 -27.24
N SER A 608 4.22 1.99 -27.21
CA SER A 608 3.44 0.74 -27.30
C SER A 608 2.43 0.62 -26.15
N ARG A 609 2.84 0.94 -24.93
CA ARG A 609 1.97 0.88 -23.75
C ARG A 609 0.89 1.96 -23.78
N LEU A 610 1.23 3.16 -24.23
CA LEU A 610 0.25 4.24 -24.42
C LEU A 610 -0.81 3.86 -25.46
N LYS A 611 -0.40 3.19 -26.55
CA LYS A 611 -1.32 2.68 -27.57
C LYS A 611 -2.27 1.60 -27.02
N GLU A 612 -1.79 0.71 -26.14
CA GLU A 612 -2.66 -0.26 -25.47
C GLU A 612 -3.73 0.42 -24.60
N ILE A 613 -3.38 1.51 -23.90
CA ILE A 613 -4.28 2.18 -22.98
C ILE A 613 -5.32 3.05 -23.73
N VAL A 614 -4.93 3.77 -24.76
CA VAL A 614 -5.78 4.76 -25.41
C VAL A 614 -6.17 4.34 -26.83
N GLY A 615 -5.31 3.66 -27.55
CA GLY A 615 -5.49 3.35 -28.98
C GLY A 615 -6.56 2.28 -29.29
N ALA A 616 -6.98 1.51 -28.30
CA ALA A 616 -8.03 0.49 -28.45
C ALA A 616 -9.47 1.05 -28.24
N LEU A 617 -9.60 2.36 -28.02
CA LEU A 617 -10.83 3.06 -27.71
C LEU A 617 -11.38 3.79 -28.93
N ASP A 618 -12.69 3.87 -29.04
CA ASP A 618 -13.32 4.77 -30.01
C ASP A 618 -13.24 6.24 -29.54
N THR A 619 -13.70 7.15 -30.41
CA THR A 619 -13.62 8.59 -30.16
C THR A 619 -14.33 9.02 -28.87
N ASP A 620 -15.51 8.49 -28.57
CA ASP A 620 -16.31 8.88 -27.41
C ASP A 620 -15.72 8.27 -26.13
N GLN A 621 -15.29 7.01 -26.18
CA GLN A 621 -14.57 6.35 -25.11
C GLN A 621 -13.23 7.06 -24.80
N SER A 622 -12.50 7.48 -25.83
CA SER A 622 -11.23 8.21 -25.69
C SER A 622 -11.42 9.57 -25.03
N ARG A 623 -12.51 10.29 -25.32
CA ARG A 623 -12.83 11.59 -24.68
C ARG A 623 -12.97 11.43 -23.17
N ILE A 624 -13.68 10.38 -22.71
CA ILE A 624 -13.89 10.09 -21.29
C ILE A 624 -12.55 9.73 -20.61
N VAL A 625 -11.79 8.85 -21.24
CA VAL A 625 -10.52 8.37 -20.68
C VAL A 625 -9.49 9.50 -20.57
N ASN A 626 -9.45 10.41 -21.57
CA ASN A 626 -8.50 11.53 -21.61
C ASN A 626 -8.98 12.77 -20.86
N ASP A 627 -10.20 12.79 -20.29
CA ASP A 627 -10.66 13.94 -19.49
C ASP A 627 -9.93 13.98 -18.15
N GLY A 628 -8.85 14.73 -18.08
CA GLY A 628 -8.07 15.02 -16.87
C GLY A 628 -8.58 16.25 -16.08
N LYS A 629 -9.53 17.01 -16.61
CA LYS A 629 -9.95 18.31 -16.06
C LYS A 629 -11.21 18.23 -15.19
N SER A 630 -12.19 17.42 -15.60
CA SER A 630 -13.47 17.32 -14.89
C SER A 630 -13.28 16.64 -13.54
N ARG A 631 -13.74 17.28 -12.49
CA ARG A 631 -13.72 16.70 -11.13
C ARG A 631 -14.73 15.57 -11.00
N ASN A 632 -15.93 15.76 -11.53
CA ASN A 632 -17.00 14.77 -11.48
C ASN A 632 -17.43 14.44 -12.91
N ILE A 633 -17.57 13.17 -13.21
CA ILE A 633 -17.94 12.66 -14.54
C ILE A 633 -19.12 11.73 -14.38
N LEU A 634 -20.16 11.94 -15.18
CA LEU A 634 -21.30 11.04 -15.31
C LEU A 634 -21.33 10.47 -16.74
N VAL A 635 -21.16 9.16 -16.87
CA VAL A 635 -21.23 8.48 -18.16
C VAL A 635 -22.56 7.76 -18.28
N LEU A 636 -23.40 8.23 -19.17
CA LEU A 636 -24.65 7.59 -19.58
C LEU A 636 -24.34 6.62 -20.72
N ALA A 637 -24.37 5.33 -20.43
CA ALA A 637 -23.85 4.32 -21.33
C ALA A 637 -24.91 3.29 -21.68
N GLY A 638 -25.19 3.11 -22.97
CA GLY A 638 -26.14 2.09 -23.43
C GLY A 638 -25.64 0.66 -23.22
N PRO A 639 -26.52 -0.34 -23.34
CA PRO A 639 -26.12 -1.75 -23.28
C PRO A 639 -25.10 -2.08 -24.35
N GLY A 640 -24.07 -2.84 -24.00
CA GLY A 640 -23.01 -3.25 -24.94
C GLY A 640 -22.11 -2.14 -25.46
N SER A 641 -22.13 -0.94 -24.88
CA SER A 641 -21.31 0.23 -25.26
C SER A 641 -19.86 0.20 -24.72
N GLY A 642 -19.51 -0.80 -23.92
CA GLY A 642 -18.18 -0.93 -23.35
C GLY A 642 -17.98 -0.17 -22.03
N LYS A 643 -19.01 0.02 -21.21
CA LYS A 643 -18.95 0.64 -19.86
C LYS A 643 -17.72 0.20 -19.06
N THR A 644 -17.60 -1.11 -18.82
CA THR A 644 -16.50 -1.70 -18.06
C THR A 644 -15.13 -1.43 -18.71
N LYS A 645 -15.06 -1.50 -20.04
CA LYS A 645 -13.83 -1.19 -20.79
C LYS A 645 -13.38 0.24 -20.53
N VAL A 646 -14.28 1.21 -20.66
CA VAL A 646 -13.97 2.62 -20.41
C VAL A 646 -13.50 2.86 -18.99
N LEU A 647 -14.15 2.27 -17.98
CA LEU A 647 -13.74 2.40 -16.57
C LEU A 647 -12.33 1.82 -16.33
N VAL A 648 -12.02 0.64 -16.86
CA VAL A 648 -10.68 0.02 -16.70
C VAL A 648 -9.61 0.86 -17.38
N HIS A 649 -9.86 1.36 -18.60
CA HIS A 649 -8.94 2.25 -19.30
C HIS A 649 -8.81 3.62 -18.59
N LYS A 650 -9.89 4.12 -17.98
CA LYS A 650 -9.82 5.35 -17.16
C LYS A 650 -8.98 5.16 -15.92
N ILE A 651 -9.11 4.03 -15.23
CA ILE A 651 -8.23 3.67 -14.11
C ILE A 651 -6.77 3.67 -14.57
N ALA A 652 -6.47 3.02 -15.69
CA ALA A 652 -5.12 2.97 -16.25
C ALA A 652 -4.60 4.38 -16.60
N SER A 653 -5.42 5.23 -17.19
CA SER A 653 -5.08 6.64 -17.48
C SER A 653 -4.77 7.43 -16.20
N LEU A 654 -5.63 7.32 -15.19
CA LEU A 654 -5.45 8.02 -13.91
C LEU A 654 -4.18 7.57 -13.17
N LEU A 655 -3.89 6.27 -13.17
CA LEU A 655 -2.67 5.71 -12.55
C LEU A 655 -1.40 6.14 -13.27
N LEU A 656 -1.40 6.03 -14.59
CA LEU A 656 -0.18 6.06 -15.39
C LEU A 656 0.10 7.45 -15.99
N LEU A 657 -0.94 8.25 -16.21
CA LEU A 657 -0.81 9.59 -16.82
C LEU A 657 -1.08 10.73 -15.83
N GLU A 658 -1.94 10.52 -14.84
CA GLU A 658 -2.32 11.55 -13.87
C GLU A 658 -1.68 11.36 -12.48
N ASP A 659 -0.74 10.43 -12.32
CA ASP A 659 0.04 10.15 -11.10
C ASP A 659 -0.82 9.84 -9.85
N ILE A 660 -2.05 9.36 -10.02
CA ILE A 660 -2.89 8.96 -8.88
C ILE A 660 -2.41 7.59 -8.37
N LYS A 661 -2.18 7.50 -7.08
CA LYS A 661 -1.66 6.28 -6.48
C LYS A 661 -2.74 5.19 -6.38
N PRO A 662 -2.40 3.89 -6.55
CA PRO A 662 -3.38 2.79 -6.50
C PRO A 662 -4.20 2.78 -5.22
N GLU A 663 -3.59 3.06 -4.07
CA GLU A 663 -4.26 3.13 -2.77
C GLU A 663 -5.23 4.30 -2.64
N GLN A 664 -5.15 5.30 -3.52
CA GLN A 664 -6.06 6.46 -3.54
C GLN A 664 -7.36 6.19 -4.31
N PHE A 665 -7.49 5.01 -4.92
CA PHE A 665 -8.72 4.59 -5.59
C PHE A 665 -9.68 3.89 -4.64
N LEU A 666 -10.97 4.13 -4.85
CA LEU A 666 -12.06 3.33 -4.34
C LEU A 666 -13.04 3.09 -5.49
N MET A 667 -13.29 1.83 -5.82
CA MET A 667 -14.31 1.45 -6.78
C MET A 667 -15.42 0.68 -6.07
N LEU A 668 -16.64 1.19 -6.17
CA LEU A 668 -17.84 0.54 -5.64
C LEU A 668 -18.65 -0.05 -6.80
N THR A 669 -19.00 -1.31 -6.67
CA THR A 669 -19.79 -2.07 -7.66
C THR A 669 -21.04 -2.63 -7.01
N PHE A 670 -22.07 -2.84 -7.80
CA PHE A 670 -23.33 -3.40 -7.32
C PHE A 670 -23.22 -4.88 -6.92
N SER A 671 -22.39 -5.66 -7.62
CA SER A 671 -22.30 -7.09 -7.40
C SER A 671 -20.85 -7.58 -7.21
N LYS A 672 -20.71 -8.70 -6.48
CA LYS A 672 -19.43 -9.39 -6.31
C LYS A 672 -18.86 -9.89 -7.65
N ALA A 673 -19.73 -10.34 -8.56
CA ALA A 673 -19.34 -10.78 -9.89
C ALA A 673 -18.72 -9.63 -10.71
N ALA A 674 -19.33 -8.44 -10.70
CA ALA A 674 -18.80 -7.25 -11.33
C ALA A 674 -17.43 -6.87 -10.75
N SER A 675 -17.25 -6.91 -9.43
CA SER A 675 -15.97 -6.59 -8.81
C SER A 675 -14.86 -7.57 -9.22
N LEU A 676 -15.16 -8.87 -9.38
CA LEU A 676 -14.20 -9.86 -9.85
C LEU A 676 -13.84 -9.66 -11.34
N GLU A 677 -14.82 -9.35 -12.16
CA GLU A 677 -14.60 -9.04 -13.58
C GLU A 677 -13.70 -7.81 -13.74
N PHE A 678 -13.98 -6.74 -13.01
CA PHE A 678 -13.13 -5.54 -13.02
C PHE A 678 -11.70 -5.82 -12.60
N ARG A 679 -11.50 -6.59 -11.54
CA ARG A 679 -10.17 -6.99 -11.10
C ARG A 679 -9.43 -7.80 -12.16
N SER A 680 -10.12 -8.73 -12.81
CA SER A 680 -9.54 -9.52 -13.90
C SER A 680 -9.11 -8.64 -15.08
N ARG A 681 -9.96 -7.70 -15.51
CA ARG A 681 -9.65 -6.77 -16.60
C ARG A 681 -8.56 -5.76 -16.22
N ALA A 682 -8.59 -5.23 -14.99
CA ALA A 682 -7.53 -4.36 -14.49
C ALA A 682 -6.18 -5.09 -14.42
N ARG A 683 -6.18 -6.38 -14.04
CA ARG A 683 -4.96 -7.21 -14.04
C ARG A 683 -4.37 -7.39 -15.44
N GLN A 684 -5.19 -7.44 -16.47
CA GLN A 684 -4.70 -7.52 -17.84
C GLN A 684 -4.08 -6.20 -18.31
N LEU A 685 -4.69 -5.06 -17.96
CA LEU A 685 -4.26 -3.75 -18.44
C LEU A 685 -3.19 -3.10 -17.53
N VAL A 686 -3.26 -3.27 -16.21
CA VAL A 686 -2.32 -2.69 -15.22
C VAL A 686 -1.93 -3.73 -14.16
N PRO A 687 -1.22 -4.81 -14.56
CA PRO A 687 -0.91 -5.94 -13.67
C PRO A 687 -0.15 -5.51 -12.42
N GLU A 688 0.72 -4.50 -12.52
CA GLU A 688 1.56 -4.01 -11.43
C GLU A 688 0.73 -3.35 -10.30
N TYR A 689 -0.46 -2.82 -10.62
CA TYR A 689 -1.28 -2.03 -9.70
C TYR A 689 -2.61 -2.71 -9.33
N SER A 690 -3.03 -3.73 -10.06
CA SER A 690 -4.38 -4.33 -9.94
C SER A 690 -4.70 -4.85 -8.53
N GLY A 691 -3.70 -5.40 -7.82
CA GLY A 691 -3.86 -5.90 -6.45
C GLY A 691 -3.88 -4.81 -5.37
N LEU A 692 -3.55 -3.57 -5.73
CA LEU A 692 -3.50 -2.43 -4.79
C LEU A 692 -4.75 -1.55 -4.89
N ILE A 693 -5.49 -1.65 -6.01
CA ILE A 693 -6.73 -0.89 -6.23
C ILE A 693 -7.86 -1.54 -5.41
N LYS A 694 -8.53 -0.74 -4.60
CA LYS A 694 -9.67 -1.21 -3.82
C LYS A 694 -10.94 -1.24 -4.66
N ILE A 695 -11.33 -2.46 -5.09
CA ILE A 695 -12.57 -2.73 -5.82
C ILE A 695 -13.45 -3.62 -4.95
N THR A 696 -14.67 -3.17 -4.61
CA THR A 696 -15.56 -3.89 -3.68
C THR A 696 -17.02 -3.51 -3.92
N THR A 697 -17.95 -4.27 -3.33
CA THR A 697 -19.36 -3.86 -3.29
C THR A 697 -19.63 -2.86 -2.17
N PHE A 698 -20.77 -2.17 -2.16
CA PHE A 698 -21.18 -1.26 -1.08
C PHE A 698 -21.15 -1.94 0.28
N HIS A 699 -21.82 -3.07 0.41
CA HIS A 699 -21.83 -3.88 1.64
C HIS A 699 -20.40 -4.35 2.01
N GLY A 700 -19.65 -4.85 1.02
CA GLY A 700 -18.26 -5.29 1.24
C GLY A 700 -17.35 -4.16 1.72
N PHE A 701 -17.58 -2.93 1.26
CA PHE A 701 -16.87 -1.75 1.75
C PHE A 701 -17.22 -1.44 3.20
N CYS A 702 -18.50 -1.43 3.55
CA CYS A 702 -18.96 -1.18 4.91
C CYS A 702 -18.46 -2.23 5.90
N PHE A 703 -18.63 -3.53 5.59
CA PHE A 703 -18.07 -4.60 6.42
C PHE A 703 -16.55 -4.48 6.59
N GLN A 704 -15.84 -4.11 5.54
CA GLN A 704 -14.39 -3.93 5.62
C GLN A 704 -14.01 -2.72 6.48
N LEU A 705 -14.72 -1.60 6.36
CA LEU A 705 -14.45 -0.39 7.13
C LEU A 705 -14.75 -0.61 8.62
N MET A 706 -15.82 -1.33 8.91
CA MET A 706 -16.20 -1.73 10.27
C MET A 706 -15.38 -2.91 10.81
N GLY A 707 -14.51 -3.51 9.99
CA GLY A 707 -13.66 -4.63 10.40
C GLY A 707 -14.38 -5.95 10.60
N GLN A 708 -15.58 -6.13 10.05
CA GLN A 708 -16.44 -7.31 10.20
C GLN A 708 -16.38 -8.23 8.98
N LEU A 709 -16.67 -9.52 9.17
CA LEU A 709 -16.98 -10.45 8.08
C LEU A 709 -18.43 -10.23 7.64
N GLY A 710 -18.65 -10.31 6.31
CA GLY A 710 -19.99 -10.19 5.77
C GLY A 710 -20.87 -11.39 6.20
N ASP A 711 -21.92 -11.12 6.97
CA ASP A 711 -22.97 -12.08 7.33
C ASP A 711 -24.30 -11.61 6.71
N LEU A 712 -25.00 -12.53 6.06
CA LEU A 712 -26.30 -12.27 5.44
C LEU A 712 -27.34 -11.76 6.44
N LYS A 713 -27.28 -12.18 7.70
CA LYS A 713 -28.22 -11.75 8.76
C LYS A 713 -27.93 -10.32 9.27
N LYS A 714 -26.69 -9.84 9.14
CA LYS A 714 -26.26 -8.50 9.55
C LYS A 714 -26.22 -7.52 8.38
N SER A 715 -26.59 -7.95 7.15
CA SER A 715 -26.42 -7.12 5.96
C SER A 715 -27.49 -6.04 5.80
N GLU A 716 -28.68 -6.18 6.41
CA GLU A 716 -29.79 -5.26 6.15
C GLU A 716 -29.49 -3.81 6.58
N ASN A 717 -28.78 -3.60 7.68
CA ASN A 717 -28.50 -2.26 8.23
C ASN A 717 -27.04 -1.84 8.17
N VAL A 718 -26.14 -2.68 7.65
CA VAL A 718 -24.69 -2.43 7.70
C VAL A 718 -24.25 -1.11 7.04
N ILE A 719 -24.95 -0.69 6.00
CA ILE A 719 -24.65 0.58 5.32
C ILE A 719 -25.02 1.77 6.20
N GLN A 720 -26.19 1.73 6.84
CA GLN A 720 -26.65 2.77 7.77
C GLN A 720 -25.76 2.85 9.00
N ASP A 721 -25.39 1.69 9.58
CA ASP A 721 -24.46 1.62 10.71
C ASP A 721 -23.09 2.19 10.35
N CYS A 722 -22.61 1.89 9.14
CA CYS A 722 -21.36 2.42 8.62
C CYS A 722 -21.40 3.95 8.45
N ILE A 723 -22.49 4.49 7.89
CA ILE A 723 -22.71 5.94 7.73
C ILE A 723 -22.68 6.61 9.11
N LYS A 724 -23.40 6.04 10.08
CA LYS A 724 -23.43 6.54 11.45
C LYS A 724 -22.03 6.53 12.06
N ALA A 725 -21.31 5.41 11.97
CA ALA A 725 -19.97 5.26 12.54
C ALA A 725 -18.94 6.20 11.88
N ILE A 726 -19.08 6.51 10.57
CA ILE A 726 -18.25 7.54 9.90
C ILE A 726 -18.56 8.93 10.47
N ASN A 727 -19.84 9.30 10.61
CA ASN A 727 -20.25 10.62 11.07
C ASN A 727 -19.94 10.87 12.56
N THR A 728 -19.92 9.81 13.39
CA THR A 728 -19.58 9.87 14.81
C THR A 728 -18.08 9.65 15.09
N GLU A 729 -17.26 9.45 14.06
CA GLU A 729 -15.83 9.14 14.17
C GLU A 729 -15.52 7.89 15.04
N GLU A 730 -16.46 6.96 15.15
CA GLU A 730 -16.27 5.69 15.88
C GLU A 730 -15.31 4.72 15.19
N ILE A 731 -15.11 4.90 13.89
CA ILE A 731 -14.21 4.09 13.05
C ILE A 731 -13.09 4.94 12.47
N ASP A 732 -11.99 4.29 12.09
CA ASP A 732 -10.88 4.96 11.42
C ASP A 732 -11.25 5.37 9.99
N ILE A 733 -11.49 6.67 9.80
CA ILE A 733 -11.83 7.28 8.50
C ILE A 733 -10.61 7.59 7.64
N SER A 734 -9.37 7.32 8.10
CA SER A 734 -8.14 7.58 7.34
C SER A 734 -8.15 6.92 5.95
N SER A 735 -8.74 5.72 5.88
CA SER A 735 -8.92 4.98 4.63
C SER A 735 -9.86 5.66 3.62
N ILE A 736 -10.73 6.58 4.07
CA ILE A 736 -11.62 7.40 3.23
C ILE A 736 -10.93 8.71 2.88
N ILE A 737 -10.33 9.39 3.86
CA ILE A 737 -9.66 10.69 3.69
C ILE A 737 -8.55 10.58 2.62
N ASN A 738 -7.87 9.45 2.57
CA ASN A 738 -6.79 9.21 1.62
C ASN A 738 -7.27 8.98 0.18
N LYS A 739 -8.57 8.81 -0.08
CA LYS A 739 -9.10 8.58 -1.43
C LYS A 739 -9.09 9.86 -2.26
N SER A 740 -8.60 9.73 -3.48
CA SER A 740 -8.58 10.80 -4.49
C SER A 740 -9.57 10.54 -5.62
N VAL A 741 -9.91 9.27 -5.86
CA VAL A 741 -10.85 8.87 -6.93
C VAL A 741 -11.85 7.85 -6.39
N LEU A 742 -13.12 8.12 -6.62
CA LEU A 742 -14.24 7.22 -6.43
C LEU A 742 -14.84 6.85 -7.79
N LEU A 743 -14.86 5.55 -8.09
CA LEU A 743 -15.50 5.02 -9.28
C LEU A 743 -16.77 4.27 -8.88
N LEU A 744 -17.85 4.56 -9.59
CA LEU A 744 -19.16 3.95 -9.38
C LEU A 744 -19.58 3.25 -10.67
N ASP A 745 -19.85 1.96 -10.58
CA ASP A 745 -20.37 1.18 -11.69
C ASP A 745 -21.86 0.86 -11.47
N GLU A 746 -22.62 0.73 -12.55
CA GLU A 746 -24.06 0.50 -12.56
C GLU A 746 -24.82 1.50 -11.65
N PHE A 747 -24.50 2.79 -11.80
CA PHE A 747 -24.98 3.85 -10.90
C PHE A 747 -26.52 3.99 -10.90
N GLN A 748 -27.23 3.53 -11.94
CA GLN A 748 -28.69 3.49 -11.98
C GLN A 748 -29.29 2.54 -10.91
N ASP A 749 -28.53 1.57 -10.42
CA ASP A 749 -29.00 0.58 -9.44
C ASP A 749 -28.78 1.03 -7.98
N VAL A 750 -28.15 2.19 -7.77
CA VAL A 750 -27.86 2.76 -6.45
C VAL A 750 -29.15 3.24 -5.78
N ASN A 751 -29.46 2.71 -4.59
CA ASN A 751 -30.59 3.13 -3.77
C ASN A 751 -30.27 4.35 -2.90
N ASP A 752 -31.26 4.91 -2.20
CA ASP A 752 -31.08 6.14 -1.42
C ASP A 752 -30.07 5.99 -0.27
N ILE A 753 -29.99 4.83 0.38
CA ILE A 753 -29.06 4.57 1.48
C ILE A 753 -27.62 4.46 0.94
N GLU A 754 -27.45 3.77 -0.19
CA GLU A 754 -26.15 3.68 -0.87
C GLU A 754 -25.70 5.05 -1.39
N TRP A 755 -26.67 5.88 -1.85
CA TRP A 755 -26.39 7.26 -2.24
C TRP A 755 -25.96 8.13 -1.06
N GLU A 756 -26.59 7.99 0.10
CA GLU A 756 -26.18 8.65 1.34
C GLU A 756 -24.76 8.25 1.76
N LEU A 757 -24.40 6.97 1.61
CA LEU A 757 -23.03 6.51 1.85
C LEU A 757 -22.04 7.18 0.89
N ILE A 758 -22.35 7.26 -0.40
CA ILE A 758 -21.51 7.96 -1.39
C ILE A 758 -21.32 9.42 -1.01
N GLN A 759 -22.40 10.12 -0.64
CA GLN A 759 -22.34 11.52 -0.20
C GLN A 759 -21.47 11.68 1.07
N THR A 760 -21.59 10.75 2.01
CA THR A 760 -20.77 10.72 3.23
C THR A 760 -19.30 10.52 2.90
N ILE A 761 -18.96 9.60 1.97
CA ILE A 761 -17.59 9.39 1.50
C ILE A 761 -17.04 10.67 0.85
N ILE A 762 -17.81 11.30 -0.03
CA ILE A 762 -17.40 12.55 -0.72
C ILE A 762 -17.13 13.66 0.31
N LYS A 763 -18.00 13.82 1.29
CA LYS A 763 -17.86 14.81 2.37
C LYS A 763 -16.64 14.56 3.23
N THR A 764 -16.43 13.31 3.65
CA THR A 764 -15.31 12.91 4.52
C THR A 764 -13.97 13.03 3.80
N ALA A 765 -13.88 12.63 2.53
CA ALA A 765 -12.66 12.74 1.72
C ALA A 765 -12.33 14.20 1.32
N GLY A 766 -13.30 15.10 1.33
CA GLY A 766 -13.16 16.54 1.03
C GLY A 766 -12.80 16.83 -0.43
N SER A 767 -11.69 16.32 -0.93
CA SER A 767 -11.21 16.52 -2.31
C SER A 767 -11.09 15.18 -3.05
N ILE A 768 -12.21 14.61 -3.44
CA ILE A 768 -12.30 13.37 -4.21
C ILE A 768 -12.89 13.63 -5.59
N ARG A 769 -12.38 12.96 -6.61
CA ARG A 769 -12.92 12.94 -7.96
C ARG A 769 -13.88 11.78 -8.10
N VAL A 770 -15.09 12.02 -8.61
CA VAL A 770 -16.11 10.97 -8.75
C VAL A 770 -16.38 10.69 -10.22
N ILE A 771 -16.29 9.42 -10.60
CA ILE A 771 -16.57 8.96 -11.97
C ILE A 771 -17.66 7.89 -11.86
N ALA A 772 -18.86 8.23 -12.26
CA ALA A 772 -20.02 7.36 -12.22
C ALA A 772 -20.41 6.92 -13.64
N VAL A 773 -20.63 5.63 -13.81
CA VAL A 773 -21.09 5.04 -15.06
C VAL A 773 -22.38 4.29 -14.81
N GLY A 774 -23.38 4.52 -15.64
CA GLY A 774 -24.67 3.87 -15.52
C GLY A 774 -25.47 3.91 -16.81
N ASP A 775 -26.57 3.20 -16.81
CA ASP A 775 -27.54 3.12 -17.91
C ASP A 775 -28.94 3.39 -17.39
N ASP A 776 -29.43 4.60 -17.55
CA ASP A 776 -30.76 5.03 -17.07
C ASP A 776 -31.89 4.19 -17.67
N ASP A 777 -31.67 3.55 -18.82
CA ASP A 777 -32.64 2.66 -19.47
C ASP A 777 -32.66 1.23 -18.85
N GLN A 778 -31.69 0.89 -18.02
CA GLN A 778 -31.54 -0.42 -17.38
C GLN A 778 -31.87 -0.42 -15.88
N ASN A 779 -32.52 0.58 -15.34
CA ASN A 779 -32.99 0.57 -13.95
C ASN A 779 -34.11 -0.46 -13.76
N ILE A 780 -33.74 -1.70 -13.48
CA ILE A 780 -34.63 -2.84 -13.23
C ILE A 780 -34.78 -3.18 -11.73
N TYR A 781 -34.15 -2.42 -10.84
CA TYR A 781 -34.18 -2.60 -9.39
C TYR A 781 -34.95 -1.52 -8.65
N GLU A 782 -35.87 -0.83 -9.32
CA GLU A 782 -36.75 0.19 -8.74
C GLU A 782 -37.49 -0.34 -7.49
N PHE A 783 -37.87 -1.64 -7.49
CA PHE A 783 -38.46 -2.31 -6.33
C PHE A 783 -37.52 -2.40 -5.09
N ARG A 784 -36.23 -2.12 -5.24
CA ARG A 784 -35.23 -2.01 -4.16
C ARG A 784 -34.97 -0.56 -3.76
N GLY A 785 -35.73 0.41 -4.30
CA GLY A 785 -35.54 1.83 -4.05
C GLY A 785 -34.49 2.50 -4.92
N SER A 786 -33.98 1.84 -5.97
CA SER A 786 -33.09 2.51 -6.93
C SER A 786 -33.92 3.49 -7.79
N SER A 787 -33.30 4.62 -8.12
CA SER A 787 -33.95 5.66 -8.89
C SER A 787 -32.99 6.45 -9.74
N ASN A 788 -33.38 6.79 -10.96
CA ASN A 788 -32.65 7.74 -11.82
C ASN A 788 -32.51 9.13 -11.19
N LYS A 789 -33.25 9.43 -10.11
CA LYS A 789 -33.14 10.65 -9.32
C LYS A 789 -31.72 10.84 -8.77
N ASN A 790 -31.06 9.77 -8.29
CA ASN A 790 -29.72 9.84 -7.73
C ASN A 790 -28.67 10.22 -8.81
N MET A 791 -28.86 9.74 -10.05
CA MET A 791 -28.01 10.14 -11.20
C MET A 791 -28.21 11.61 -11.55
N LEU A 792 -29.44 12.08 -11.52
CA LEU A 792 -29.79 13.48 -11.80
C LEU A 792 -29.26 14.40 -10.71
N GLU A 793 -29.44 14.03 -9.45
CA GLU A 793 -28.87 14.78 -8.30
C GLU A 793 -27.34 14.84 -8.39
N PHE A 794 -26.67 13.76 -8.75
CA PHE A 794 -25.22 13.77 -8.96
C PHE A 794 -24.80 14.74 -10.05
N LYS A 795 -25.51 14.75 -11.18
CA LYS A 795 -25.24 15.68 -12.28
C LYS A 795 -25.39 17.12 -11.84
N GLU A 796 -26.48 17.47 -11.15
CA GLU A 796 -26.83 18.85 -10.80
C GLU A 796 -26.05 19.35 -9.57
N LYS A 797 -26.13 18.63 -8.44
CA LYS A 797 -25.56 19.06 -7.16
C LYS A 797 -24.03 19.04 -7.15
N TYR A 798 -23.44 18.06 -7.85
CA TYR A 798 -21.98 17.91 -7.90
C TYR A 798 -21.39 18.43 -9.22
N ASN A 799 -22.17 19.07 -10.08
CA ASN A 799 -21.77 19.63 -11.36
C ASN A 799 -20.97 18.61 -12.21
N ALA A 800 -21.50 17.40 -12.33
CA ALA A 800 -20.83 16.33 -13.05
C ALA A 800 -20.92 16.55 -14.57
N THR A 801 -19.79 16.43 -15.25
CA THR A 801 -19.71 16.52 -16.72
C THR A 801 -20.35 15.28 -17.35
N PRO A 802 -21.43 15.43 -18.13
CA PRO A 802 -22.10 14.29 -18.75
C PRO A 802 -21.39 13.84 -20.03
N TYR A 803 -21.27 12.54 -20.18
CA TYR A 803 -20.85 11.86 -21.41
C TYR A 803 -21.85 10.80 -21.80
N SER A 804 -22.01 10.53 -23.10
CA SER A 804 -22.90 9.48 -23.61
C SER A 804 -22.11 8.46 -24.43
N LEU A 805 -22.32 7.18 -24.14
CA LEU A 805 -21.81 6.05 -24.94
C LEU A 805 -22.98 5.38 -25.64
N ILE A 806 -23.16 5.65 -26.94
CA ILE A 806 -24.31 5.20 -27.72
C ILE A 806 -23.99 4.03 -28.67
N LYS A 807 -22.71 3.78 -28.96
CA LYS A 807 -22.29 2.71 -29.86
C LYS A 807 -22.40 1.34 -29.19
N ASN A 808 -23.21 0.44 -29.78
CA ASN A 808 -23.38 -0.92 -29.31
C ASN A 808 -22.47 -1.88 -30.08
N TYR A 809 -21.52 -2.48 -29.38
CA TYR A 809 -20.54 -3.45 -29.90
C TYR A 809 -20.97 -4.91 -29.73
N ARG A 810 -22.02 -5.16 -28.94
CA ARG A 810 -22.47 -6.49 -28.53
C ARG A 810 -23.46 -7.10 -29.50
N SER A 811 -24.49 -6.32 -29.86
CA SER A 811 -25.69 -6.84 -30.51
C SER A 811 -25.74 -6.50 -32.01
N SER A 812 -26.40 -7.33 -32.79
CA SER A 812 -26.70 -7.08 -34.19
C SER A 812 -27.63 -5.89 -34.40
N SER A 813 -27.63 -5.31 -35.58
CA SER A 813 -28.37 -4.08 -35.91
C SER A 813 -29.86 -4.18 -35.67
N ASN A 814 -30.48 -5.32 -35.99
CA ASN A 814 -31.91 -5.52 -35.79
C ASN A 814 -32.30 -5.66 -34.30
N ILE A 815 -31.44 -6.25 -33.45
CA ILE A 815 -31.64 -6.27 -31.99
C ILE A 815 -31.54 -4.84 -31.43
N VAL A 816 -30.55 -4.07 -31.86
CA VAL A 816 -30.40 -2.67 -31.43
C VAL A 816 -31.62 -1.84 -31.90
N GLY A 817 -32.06 -2.03 -33.15
CA GLY A 817 -33.25 -1.37 -33.70
C GLY A 817 -34.52 -1.70 -32.91
N PHE A 818 -34.74 -2.98 -32.59
CA PHE A 818 -35.86 -3.41 -31.76
C PHE A 818 -35.80 -2.79 -30.36
N ASN A 819 -34.64 -2.75 -29.74
CA ASN A 819 -34.47 -2.11 -28.44
C ASN A 819 -34.73 -0.61 -28.49
N ASN A 820 -34.28 0.09 -29.51
CA ASN A 820 -34.56 1.52 -29.69
C ASN A 820 -36.08 1.80 -29.81
N GLU A 821 -36.82 0.94 -30.48
CA GLU A 821 -38.30 1.08 -30.52
C GLU A 821 -38.97 0.84 -29.15
N LEU A 822 -38.47 -0.08 -28.37
CA LEU A 822 -38.95 -0.29 -27.00
C LEU A 822 -38.64 0.93 -26.10
N LEU A 823 -37.43 1.48 -26.20
CA LEU A 823 -36.98 2.62 -25.41
C LEU A 823 -37.77 3.90 -25.67
N LYS A 824 -38.41 4.07 -26.83
CA LYS A 824 -39.33 5.18 -27.08
C LYS A 824 -40.52 5.22 -26.11
N ARG A 825 -40.87 4.10 -25.49
CA ARG A 825 -41.96 3.95 -24.55
C ARG A 825 -41.57 4.18 -23.09
N VAL A 826 -40.28 4.31 -22.81
CA VAL A 826 -39.76 4.54 -21.45
C VAL A 826 -39.83 6.03 -21.13
N PRO A 827 -40.56 6.44 -20.08
CA PRO A 827 -40.69 7.85 -19.70
C PRO A 827 -39.41 8.32 -18.98
N ASN A 828 -39.17 9.62 -18.94
CA ASN A 828 -38.15 10.28 -18.12
C ASN A 828 -36.72 9.78 -18.31
N ARG A 829 -36.33 9.46 -19.55
CA ARG A 829 -34.97 9.05 -19.89
C ARG A 829 -33.99 10.24 -19.76
N LEU A 830 -32.83 9.99 -19.15
CA LEU A 830 -31.72 10.97 -19.11
C LEU A 830 -30.95 10.97 -20.43
N LYS A 831 -30.83 9.83 -21.05
CA LYS A 831 -30.18 9.62 -22.33
C LYS A 831 -31.17 9.86 -23.47
N THR A 832 -31.00 10.94 -24.20
CA THR A 832 -31.89 11.32 -25.31
C THR A 832 -31.47 10.70 -26.66
N GLN A 833 -30.26 10.23 -26.75
CA GLN A 833 -29.67 9.69 -27.98
C GLN A 833 -30.11 8.26 -28.24
N VAL A 834 -30.15 7.88 -29.54
CA VAL A 834 -30.50 6.53 -30.01
C VAL A 834 -29.21 5.68 -30.05
N LEU A 835 -29.33 4.39 -29.70
CA LEU A 835 -28.21 3.46 -29.77
C LEU A 835 -27.82 3.16 -31.22
N GLU A 836 -26.55 3.18 -31.53
CA GLU A 836 -25.99 2.91 -32.85
C GLU A 836 -25.32 1.53 -32.89
N PRO A 837 -25.73 0.60 -33.73
CA PRO A 837 -25.09 -0.69 -33.86
C PRO A 837 -23.76 -0.54 -34.63
N VAL A 838 -22.70 -1.14 -34.12
CA VAL A 838 -21.40 -1.22 -34.81
C VAL A 838 -21.38 -2.39 -35.78
N ASN A 839 -22.04 -3.50 -35.45
CA ASN A 839 -22.11 -4.71 -36.27
C ASN A 839 -23.35 -4.66 -37.20
N ASN A 840 -23.22 -3.95 -38.31
CA ASN A 840 -24.32 -3.79 -39.26
C ASN A 840 -24.54 -4.97 -40.22
N GLN A 841 -23.57 -5.90 -40.32
CA GLN A 841 -23.62 -7.00 -41.28
C GLN A 841 -24.26 -8.27 -40.73
N ILE A 842 -24.44 -8.39 -39.41
CA ILE A 842 -25.00 -9.59 -38.79
C ILE A 842 -26.42 -9.31 -38.37
N LEU A 843 -27.37 -10.09 -38.91
CA LEU A 843 -28.76 -10.07 -38.54
C LEU A 843 -29.07 -11.27 -37.63
N SER A 844 -29.66 -11.02 -36.51
CA SER A 844 -30.10 -12.05 -35.53
C SER A 844 -31.62 -12.27 -35.67
N ASN A 845 -32.10 -13.47 -35.41
CA ASN A 845 -33.49 -13.78 -35.40
C ASN A 845 -34.13 -13.33 -34.06
N ILE A 846 -35.20 -12.51 -34.18
CA ILE A 846 -36.03 -12.14 -33.05
C ILE A 846 -37.39 -12.85 -33.26
N LYS A 847 -37.77 -13.75 -32.32
CA LYS A 847 -39.03 -14.49 -32.35
C LYS A 847 -39.86 -14.14 -31.11
N ILE A 848 -41.11 -13.79 -31.31
CA ILE A 848 -42.08 -13.63 -30.23
C ILE A 848 -42.98 -14.85 -30.27
N VAL A 849 -43.00 -15.62 -29.20
CA VAL A 849 -43.80 -16.83 -29.12
C VAL A 849 -44.95 -16.63 -28.12
N ARG A 850 -46.17 -16.76 -28.62
CA ARG A 850 -47.38 -16.79 -27.74
C ARG A 850 -47.66 -18.25 -27.39
N TYR A 851 -47.84 -18.51 -26.12
CA TYR A 851 -48.19 -19.83 -25.62
C TYR A 851 -49.57 -19.84 -24.97
N THR A 852 -50.25 -21.01 -25.00
CA THR A 852 -51.58 -21.21 -24.43
C THR A 852 -51.59 -22.28 -23.34
N SER A 853 -50.44 -22.91 -23.07
CA SER A 853 -50.28 -23.96 -22.10
C SER A 853 -50.16 -23.41 -20.67
N SER A 854 -50.74 -24.14 -19.70
CA SER A 854 -50.55 -23.85 -18.26
C SER A 854 -49.14 -24.21 -17.75
N PHE A 855 -48.36 -24.94 -18.53
CA PHE A 855 -46.99 -25.34 -18.21
C PHE A 855 -45.97 -24.71 -19.15
N LEU A 856 -45.76 -23.42 -18.95
CA LEU A 856 -44.83 -22.61 -19.76
C LEU A 856 -43.40 -23.23 -19.81
N GLU A 857 -42.90 -23.60 -18.66
CA GLU A 857 -41.49 -24.08 -18.50
C GLU A 857 -41.26 -25.35 -19.32
N LYS A 858 -42.18 -26.29 -19.32
CA LYS A 858 -42.10 -27.51 -20.12
C LYS A 858 -42.16 -27.23 -21.62
N SER A 859 -43.12 -26.40 -22.04
CA SER A 859 -43.25 -26.00 -23.45
C SER A 859 -42.03 -25.28 -23.97
N LEU A 860 -41.41 -24.42 -23.14
CA LEU A 860 -40.16 -23.71 -23.48
C LEU A 860 -38.99 -24.71 -23.66
N VAL A 861 -38.83 -25.69 -22.77
CA VAL A 861 -37.78 -26.70 -22.84
C VAL A 861 -37.98 -27.57 -24.10
N GLU A 862 -39.16 -28.03 -24.38
CA GLU A 862 -39.45 -28.78 -25.60
C GLU A 862 -39.14 -28.01 -26.88
N MET A 863 -39.46 -26.70 -26.90
CA MET A 863 -39.10 -25.80 -28.02
C MET A 863 -37.57 -25.67 -28.16
N LEU A 864 -36.83 -25.46 -27.05
CA LEU A 864 -35.38 -25.33 -27.07
C LEU A 864 -34.67 -26.60 -27.52
N ILE A 865 -35.24 -27.77 -27.26
CA ILE A 865 -34.69 -29.07 -27.68
C ILE A 865 -34.89 -29.30 -29.17
N ARG A 866 -36.08 -28.90 -29.69
CA ARG A 866 -36.37 -28.99 -31.14
C ARG A 866 -35.52 -28.08 -31.98
N ASP A 867 -35.15 -26.91 -31.45
CA ASP A 867 -34.24 -25.96 -32.09
C ASP A 867 -32.80 -26.47 -31.95
N ASN A 868 -32.29 -27.20 -32.97
CA ASN A 868 -30.93 -27.75 -33.00
C ASN A 868 -29.95 -26.60 -33.22
N TYR A 869 -29.52 -25.92 -32.14
CA TYR A 869 -28.57 -24.79 -32.18
C TYR A 869 -27.23 -25.18 -31.56
N ASP A 870 -26.18 -25.07 -32.35
CA ASP A 870 -24.81 -25.27 -31.88
C ASP A 870 -24.27 -23.99 -31.27
N GLY A 871 -24.27 -23.89 -29.95
CA GLY A 871 -23.75 -22.73 -29.22
C GLY A 871 -24.22 -22.65 -27.79
N THR A 872 -23.73 -21.66 -27.08
CA THR A 872 -24.18 -21.37 -25.71
C THR A 872 -25.54 -20.68 -25.69
N ARG A 873 -26.44 -21.17 -24.85
CA ARG A 873 -27.81 -20.61 -24.66
C ARG A 873 -27.96 -20.07 -23.25
N ALA A 874 -28.66 -18.96 -23.10
CA ALA A 874 -29.07 -18.42 -21.82
C ALA A 874 -30.60 -18.31 -21.75
N ILE A 875 -31.17 -18.76 -20.64
CA ILE A 875 -32.60 -18.62 -20.37
C ILE A 875 -32.76 -17.64 -19.23
N LEU A 876 -33.41 -16.52 -19.46
CA LEU A 876 -33.67 -15.50 -18.47
C LEU A 876 -35.14 -15.62 -17.97
N VAL A 877 -35.30 -15.61 -16.65
CA VAL A 877 -36.60 -15.71 -15.98
C VAL A 877 -36.72 -14.68 -14.87
N ARG A 878 -37.92 -14.39 -14.43
CA ARG A 878 -38.19 -13.39 -13.40
C ARG A 878 -37.82 -13.85 -11.98
N THR A 879 -37.93 -15.15 -11.71
CA THR A 879 -37.80 -15.68 -10.36
C THR A 879 -36.81 -16.85 -10.31
N ASN A 880 -36.13 -17.00 -9.19
CA ASN A 880 -35.24 -18.16 -8.92
C ASN A 880 -36.03 -19.48 -8.97
N LYS A 881 -37.30 -19.48 -8.56
CA LYS A 881 -38.17 -20.66 -8.64
C LYS A 881 -38.33 -21.14 -10.08
N GLN A 882 -38.61 -20.22 -11.01
CA GLN A 882 -38.73 -20.54 -12.43
C GLN A 882 -37.41 -21.04 -13.02
N ALA A 883 -36.28 -20.41 -12.65
CA ALA A 883 -34.96 -20.85 -13.07
C ALA A 883 -34.66 -22.28 -12.62
N PHE A 884 -35.00 -22.62 -11.37
CA PHE A 884 -34.81 -23.96 -10.82
C PHE A 884 -35.72 -24.99 -11.55
N MET A 885 -36.99 -24.66 -11.76
CA MET A 885 -37.91 -25.54 -12.49
C MET A 885 -37.40 -25.81 -13.92
N LEU A 886 -36.97 -24.80 -14.64
CA LEU A 886 -36.39 -24.95 -15.99
C LEU A 886 -35.15 -25.81 -15.99
N ARG A 887 -34.26 -25.62 -15.01
CA ARG A 887 -33.08 -26.48 -14.86
C ARG A 887 -33.47 -27.95 -14.68
N THR A 888 -34.43 -28.23 -13.83
CA THR A 888 -34.96 -29.58 -13.59
C THR A 888 -35.44 -30.21 -14.90
N PHE A 889 -36.35 -29.53 -15.63
CA PHE A 889 -36.82 -30.06 -16.92
C PHE A 889 -35.71 -30.25 -17.94
N LEU A 890 -34.75 -29.29 -18.07
CA LEU A 890 -33.62 -29.44 -18.97
C LEU A 890 -32.75 -30.64 -18.61
N THR A 891 -32.56 -30.91 -17.33
CA THR A 891 -31.80 -32.07 -16.83
C THR A 891 -32.54 -33.39 -17.15
N GLU A 892 -33.85 -33.46 -16.97
CA GLU A 892 -34.69 -34.60 -17.36
C GLU A 892 -34.55 -34.95 -18.85
N TYR A 893 -34.40 -33.92 -19.70
CA TYR A 893 -34.12 -34.10 -21.13
C TYR A 893 -32.64 -34.25 -21.48
N GLY A 894 -31.79 -34.54 -20.50
CA GLY A 894 -30.33 -34.80 -20.71
C GLY A 894 -29.48 -33.59 -21.07
N GLN A 895 -30.00 -32.35 -20.91
CA GLN A 895 -29.27 -31.15 -21.24
C GLN A 895 -28.34 -30.72 -20.10
N LYS A 896 -27.05 -30.52 -20.39
CA LYS A 896 -26.08 -29.98 -19.44
C LYS A 896 -26.38 -28.52 -19.19
N THR A 897 -26.77 -28.15 -17.97
CA THR A 897 -27.16 -26.81 -17.60
C THR A 897 -26.38 -26.30 -16.39
N LYS A 898 -26.11 -25.00 -16.40
CA LYS A 898 -25.55 -24.29 -15.24
C LYS A 898 -26.53 -23.24 -14.77
N LEU A 899 -26.95 -23.34 -13.52
CA LEU A 899 -27.77 -22.31 -12.89
C LEU A 899 -26.86 -21.15 -12.45
N ILE A 900 -27.12 -19.97 -12.96
CA ILE A 900 -26.44 -18.73 -12.58
C ILE A 900 -27.41 -17.95 -11.69
N THR A 901 -27.50 -18.36 -10.43
CA THR A 901 -28.16 -17.58 -9.39
C THR A 901 -27.11 -16.97 -8.50
N GLY A 902 -27.23 -15.72 -8.12
CA GLY A 902 -26.53 -15.24 -6.94
C GLY A 902 -26.93 -16.13 -5.78
N LEU A 903 -25.96 -16.70 -5.09
CA LEU A 903 -26.21 -17.50 -3.86
C LEU A 903 -26.88 -16.66 -2.74
N GLU A 904 -27.00 -15.37 -2.94
CA GLU A 904 -27.68 -14.44 -2.06
C GLU A 904 -29.19 -14.59 -2.26
N GLY A 905 -29.83 -15.37 -1.41
CA GLY A 905 -31.29 -15.49 -1.31
C GLY A 905 -31.90 -16.85 -1.64
N PHE A 906 -31.12 -17.83 -2.11
CA PHE A 906 -31.62 -19.20 -2.21
C PHE A 906 -31.01 -20.05 -1.06
N SER A 907 -31.80 -20.24 -0.02
CA SER A 907 -31.51 -21.23 1.02
C SER A 907 -32.27 -22.52 0.67
N LEU A 908 -31.64 -23.68 0.93
CA LEU A 908 -32.26 -24.99 0.75
C LEU A 908 -33.57 -25.14 1.52
N ASP A 909 -33.75 -24.37 2.59
CA ASP A 909 -34.99 -24.26 3.37
C ASP A 909 -36.17 -23.58 2.61
N HIS A 910 -35.93 -22.89 1.49
CA HIS A 910 -36.98 -22.37 0.63
C HIS A 910 -37.64 -23.47 -0.23
N LEU A 911 -37.01 -24.64 -0.33
CA LEU A 911 -37.69 -25.82 -0.90
C LEU A 911 -38.68 -26.35 0.13
N PHE A 912 -39.95 -26.23 -0.15
CA PHE A 912 -41.04 -26.63 0.78
C PHE A 912 -40.82 -28.07 1.32
N GLY A 913 -40.33 -28.98 0.48
CA GLY A 913 -40.02 -30.35 0.89
C GLY A 913 -38.86 -30.45 1.90
N LEU A 914 -37.74 -29.75 1.62
CA LEU A 914 -36.60 -29.73 2.52
C LEU A 914 -36.90 -29.00 3.83
N ARG A 915 -37.71 -27.96 3.80
CA ARG A 915 -38.15 -27.27 5.00
C ARG A 915 -38.99 -28.19 5.90
N SER A 916 -39.89 -28.97 5.33
CA SER A 916 -40.67 -29.97 6.06
C SER A 916 -39.76 -31.02 6.67
N PHE A 917 -38.75 -31.48 5.95
CA PHE A 917 -37.76 -32.44 6.44
C PHE A 917 -36.90 -31.86 7.57
N THR A 918 -36.41 -30.66 7.41
CA THR A 918 -35.58 -30.01 8.44
C THR A 918 -36.38 -29.63 9.68
N GLU A 919 -37.63 -29.26 9.54
CA GLU A 919 -38.50 -28.99 10.68
C GLU A 919 -38.81 -30.26 11.47
N PHE A 920 -38.99 -31.42 10.80
CA PHE A 920 -39.13 -32.72 11.46
C PHE A 920 -37.86 -33.11 12.19
N LEU A 921 -36.69 -32.98 11.58
CA LEU A 921 -35.40 -33.25 12.22
C LEU A 921 -35.14 -32.34 13.43
N LYS A 922 -35.52 -31.07 13.38
CA LYS A 922 -35.38 -30.14 14.52
C LYS A 922 -36.19 -30.58 15.75
N GLN A 923 -37.30 -31.26 15.55
CA GLN A 923 -38.13 -31.79 16.63
C GLN A 923 -37.53 -33.06 17.25
N LYS A 924 -36.66 -33.77 16.52
CA LYS A 924 -36.07 -35.06 16.94
C LYS A 924 -34.66 -34.95 17.50
N LYS A 925 -34.02 -33.80 17.44
CA LYS A 925 -32.67 -33.60 18.00
C LYS A 925 -32.74 -33.68 19.53
N ASN A 926 -31.74 -34.32 20.14
CA ASN A 926 -31.60 -34.39 21.59
C ASN A 926 -31.14 -33.03 22.20
N ASP A 927 -31.05 -32.95 23.52
CA ASP A 927 -30.62 -31.72 24.24
C ASP A 927 -29.21 -31.27 23.90
N ALA A 928 -28.36 -32.17 23.40
CA ALA A 928 -27.04 -31.85 22.88
C ALA A 928 -27.03 -31.39 21.40
N GLY A 929 -28.21 -31.33 20.75
CA GLY A 929 -28.33 -30.92 19.36
C GLY A 929 -27.95 -31.99 18.33
N ILE A 930 -27.75 -33.26 18.77
CA ILE A 930 -27.32 -34.37 17.93
C ILE A 930 -28.55 -35.12 17.40
N ILE A 931 -28.51 -35.58 16.15
CA ILE A 931 -29.49 -36.41 15.48
C ILE A 931 -28.84 -37.77 15.19
N PHE A 932 -29.44 -38.85 15.65
CA PHE A 932 -28.93 -40.19 15.40
C PHE A 932 -29.47 -40.79 14.09
N ASN A 933 -28.84 -41.83 13.58
CA ASN A 933 -29.21 -42.50 12.33
C ASN A 933 -30.67 -42.99 12.30
N ASN A 934 -31.22 -43.42 13.42
CA ASN A 934 -32.62 -43.84 13.49
C ASN A 934 -33.58 -42.69 13.26
N GLU A 935 -33.34 -41.53 13.85
CA GLU A 935 -34.12 -40.31 13.69
C GLU A 935 -34.01 -39.74 12.28
N TRP A 936 -32.84 -39.85 11.70
CA TRP A 936 -32.58 -39.49 10.31
C TRP A 936 -33.38 -40.36 9.34
N ASN A 937 -33.39 -41.67 9.54
CA ASN A 937 -34.15 -42.60 8.71
C ASN A 937 -35.67 -42.42 8.90
N GLU A 938 -36.13 -42.16 10.12
CA GLU A 938 -37.51 -41.84 10.44
C GLU A 938 -37.96 -40.55 9.71
N ALA A 939 -37.12 -39.54 9.69
CA ALA A 939 -37.34 -38.28 8.95
C ALA A 939 -37.45 -38.51 7.43
N LYS A 940 -36.62 -39.42 6.88
CA LYS A 940 -36.69 -39.81 5.46
C LYS A 940 -38.01 -40.50 5.12
N GLU A 941 -38.42 -41.47 5.92
CA GLU A 941 -39.67 -42.17 5.68
C GLU A 941 -40.91 -41.25 5.88
N HIS A 942 -40.89 -40.38 6.88
CA HIS A 942 -41.89 -39.35 7.07
C HIS A 942 -41.97 -38.41 5.87
N PHE A 943 -40.84 -38.00 5.34
CA PHE A 943 -40.75 -37.14 4.15
C PHE A 943 -41.32 -37.85 2.93
N LYS A 944 -40.95 -39.11 2.65
CA LYS A 944 -41.45 -39.92 1.56
C LYS A 944 -42.98 -40.13 1.66
N SER A 945 -43.49 -40.42 2.84
CA SER A 945 -44.91 -40.68 3.06
C SER A 945 -45.76 -39.44 2.79
N ARG A 946 -45.27 -38.25 3.17
CA ARG A 946 -45.99 -36.98 3.07
C ARG A 946 -45.96 -36.33 1.69
N HIS A 947 -44.89 -36.65 0.91
CA HIS A 947 -44.65 -36.07 -0.42
C HIS A 947 -44.78 -37.10 -1.55
N LYS A 948 -45.49 -38.20 -1.36
CA LYS A 948 -45.61 -39.35 -2.26
C LYS A 948 -46.04 -39.02 -3.70
N PHE A 949 -46.65 -37.87 -3.92
CA PHE A 949 -47.12 -37.36 -5.22
C PHE A 949 -46.38 -36.11 -5.69
N SER A 950 -45.24 -35.76 -5.10
CA SER A 950 -44.45 -34.60 -5.53
C SER A 950 -43.51 -34.98 -6.68
N ILE A 951 -43.62 -34.27 -7.80
CA ILE A 951 -42.75 -34.45 -8.98
C ILE A 951 -41.24 -34.24 -8.64
N HIS A 952 -40.95 -33.66 -7.50
CA HIS A 952 -39.61 -33.34 -7.08
C HIS A 952 -39.08 -34.18 -5.91
N ILE A 953 -39.79 -35.24 -5.55
CA ILE A 953 -39.40 -36.07 -4.40
C ILE A 953 -38.03 -36.67 -4.55
N ASP A 954 -37.66 -37.15 -5.73
CA ASP A 954 -36.36 -37.78 -6.00
C ASP A 954 -35.23 -36.76 -5.90
N ILE A 955 -35.43 -35.54 -6.39
CA ILE A 955 -34.45 -34.46 -6.28
C ILE A 955 -34.26 -34.04 -4.83
N CYS A 956 -35.34 -33.92 -4.07
CA CYS A 956 -35.24 -33.62 -2.64
C CYS A 956 -34.58 -34.75 -1.85
N LEU A 957 -34.85 -36.01 -2.25
CA LEU A 957 -34.17 -37.17 -1.66
C LEU A 957 -32.69 -37.25 -2.02
N ASP A 958 -32.31 -36.89 -3.26
CA ASP A 958 -30.91 -36.83 -3.68
C ASP A 958 -30.14 -35.72 -2.92
N ILE A 959 -30.79 -34.58 -2.71
CA ILE A 959 -30.21 -33.49 -1.88
C ILE A 959 -30.07 -33.94 -0.43
N ILE A 960 -31.07 -34.65 0.13
CA ILE A 960 -31.02 -35.22 1.49
C ILE A 960 -29.95 -36.28 1.63
N LEU A 961 -29.64 -37.02 0.56
CA LEU A 961 -28.58 -38.04 0.54
C LEU A 961 -27.19 -37.49 0.42
N ILE A 962 -27.02 -36.28 -0.11
CA ILE A 962 -25.73 -35.60 -0.24
C ILE A 962 -25.30 -34.98 1.11
N PHE A 963 -26.22 -34.67 2.00
CA PHE A 963 -25.98 -34.18 3.36
C PHE A 963 -26.01 -35.33 4.37
#